data_e327ac7d096cba42bda033e76a1e0ce6
#
_entry.id   e327ac7d096cba42bda033e76a1e0ce6
#
_cell.length_a   1.000
_cell.length_b   1.000
_cell.length_c   1.000
_cell.angle_alpha   90.00
_cell.angle_beta   90.00
_cell.angle_gamma   90.00
#
_symmetry.space_group_name_H-M   'P 1'
#
loop_
_entity.id
_entity.type
_entity.pdbx_description
1 polymer ?
#
loop_
_entity_poly.entity_id
_entity_poly.type
_entity_poly.pdbx_seq_one_letter_code
_entity_poly.pdbx_strand_id
1 'polypeptide(L)'
;MNVDKLPLNKEIIEILKEHEIKTLYPPQAEAIPYVLKNKNLVLSIPTASGKSLVAYIAIVNRIINEGGKALYVVPLKALAREKYEELKLFEKLGLKVAISTGDLDDSDPRLSRYDIIVCTSEKADSLLRHKIQWMNKVKVLVIDEIHLINDPDRGPTLEVIIAHFKSLNPSTQIIALSATIKNATELSIWLEGKLVQSDWRPVPLREGVCFQNNVKYDDGKIISLEGSEKKPVERLVGNSLEGGGQVLVFVNTRRSTVSAATDLGAIVDKYLSPDEKTKLENLLKELSKQSSELTSIDKKLHFCISHGTAFHNAGLASVQRRVVEQGFKNRLIKCIVATPTLAAGVNIPAQRVIIRDLWRYDVNFGMRPIPILEYKQQAGRAGRPRYDKHGEAISIAKNENQQEQIFNNYVMGETEPIFSKLGSQAALRMHLLSAIASDFVDNVDGIYSFIDSTFYAYQADTLALKDDIDLAIKFLQENGFIDIINKNQFMSTLLGKRTSSLYIDPLSALILKRALEKSCDIKTSELSLIHAVCSTPDVRSLYLRRADTWVEEKADQLNGEFLVEMPVMASEEYEWFLSDLKTASLIEDWIDEIHEDGIVNKYNVGPGDIHNIVDMVNWLLHASREFARMYNFDCVSDLTELILRVQYGCKKELLNLVSLKGIGRIRARALYASGFKTIGDLHKVPLKRIADVKTIGIAIARSIKKQIGESDKDIERDLSEFTRLKKE
;
A
#
# COMPACT_ATOMS: atom_id res chain seq x y z
N MET A 1 23.51 -19.11 -17.20
CA MET A 1 24.90 -19.16 -16.68
C MET A 1 24.87 -19.85 -15.31
N ASN A 2 25.81 -20.80 -15.04
CA ASN A 2 25.88 -21.45 -13.72
C ASN A 2 26.40 -20.45 -12.68
N VAL A 3 25.83 -20.43 -11.47
CA VAL A 3 26.25 -19.53 -10.37
C VAL A 3 27.68 -19.78 -9.89
N ASP A 4 28.23 -21.00 -10.06
CA ASP A 4 29.62 -21.35 -9.75
C ASP A 4 30.67 -20.56 -10.56
N LYS A 5 30.24 -20.00 -11.69
CA LYS A 5 31.14 -19.22 -12.59
C LYS A 5 31.11 -17.72 -12.25
N LEU A 6 30.32 -17.31 -11.25
CA LEU A 6 30.31 -15.92 -10.83
C LEU A 6 31.51 -15.57 -9.97
N PRO A 7 32.10 -14.40 -10.14
CA PRO A 7 33.19 -13.91 -9.29
C PRO A 7 32.64 -13.41 -7.95
N LEU A 8 32.00 -14.30 -7.20
CA LEU A 8 31.39 -14.05 -5.88
C LEU A 8 32.13 -14.85 -4.80
N ASN A 9 32.02 -14.39 -3.55
CA ASN A 9 32.44 -15.16 -2.39
C ASN A 9 31.76 -16.54 -2.41
N LYS A 10 32.54 -17.60 -2.05
CA LYS A 10 32.03 -18.99 -2.01
C LYS A 10 30.77 -19.13 -1.12
N GLU A 11 30.74 -18.45 0.01
CA GLU A 11 29.60 -18.47 0.94
C GLU A 11 28.32 -17.93 0.30
N ILE A 12 28.41 -16.88 -0.55
CA ILE A 12 27.27 -16.36 -1.31
C ILE A 12 26.76 -17.43 -2.28
N ILE A 13 27.67 -18.09 -3.00
CA ILE A 13 27.34 -19.14 -3.96
C ILE A 13 26.66 -20.32 -3.25
N GLU A 14 27.13 -20.72 -2.07
CA GLU A 14 26.53 -21.79 -1.28
C GLU A 14 25.10 -21.45 -0.86
N ILE A 15 24.85 -20.25 -0.36
CA ILE A 15 23.49 -19.79 0.00
C ILE A 15 22.56 -19.81 -1.23
N LEU A 16 23.03 -19.34 -2.38
CA LEU A 16 22.22 -19.39 -3.60
C LEU A 16 21.85 -20.83 -3.97
N LYS A 17 22.79 -21.78 -3.84
CA LYS A 17 22.54 -23.20 -4.12
C LYS A 17 21.59 -23.85 -3.11
N GLU A 18 21.72 -23.54 -1.83
CA GLU A 18 20.79 -24.02 -0.78
C GLU A 18 19.34 -23.62 -1.09
N HIS A 19 19.17 -22.48 -1.74
CA HIS A 19 17.85 -22.00 -2.18
C HIS A 19 17.51 -22.40 -3.63
N GLU A 20 18.15 -23.47 -4.12
CA GLU A 20 17.93 -24.07 -5.45
C GLU A 20 18.24 -23.14 -6.63
N ILE A 21 18.96 -22.03 -6.40
CA ILE A 21 19.43 -21.12 -7.46
C ILE A 21 20.77 -21.65 -7.98
N LYS A 22 20.74 -22.57 -8.94
CA LYS A 22 21.93 -23.18 -9.54
C LYS A 22 22.34 -22.52 -10.84
N THR A 23 21.38 -21.96 -11.56
CA THR A 23 21.58 -21.32 -12.86
C THR A 23 20.83 -20.00 -12.94
N LEU A 24 21.49 -19.01 -13.51
CA LEU A 24 20.91 -17.71 -13.79
C LEU A 24 20.10 -17.74 -15.08
N TYR A 25 18.99 -17.02 -15.07
CA TYR A 25 18.23 -16.73 -16.28
C TYR A 25 19.01 -15.81 -17.22
N PRO A 26 18.76 -15.83 -18.54
CA PRO A 26 19.52 -15.04 -19.51
C PRO A 26 19.65 -13.56 -19.14
N PRO A 27 18.58 -12.81 -18.80
CA PRO A 27 18.71 -11.41 -18.43
C PRO A 27 19.47 -11.18 -17.11
N GLN A 28 19.39 -12.12 -16.16
CA GLN A 28 20.19 -12.06 -14.92
C GLN A 28 21.68 -12.24 -15.22
N ALA A 29 22.01 -13.22 -16.10
CA ALA A 29 23.39 -13.48 -16.50
C ALA A 29 24.02 -12.30 -17.24
N GLU A 30 23.21 -11.52 -17.98
CA GLU A 30 23.64 -10.29 -18.65
C GLU A 30 23.84 -9.14 -17.65
N ALA A 31 22.94 -9.00 -16.67
CA ALA A 31 22.94 -7.88 -15.71
C ALA A 31 24.05 -7.99 -14.65
N ILE A 32 24.32 -9.20 -14.14
CA ILE A 32 25.22 -9.42 -12.99
C ILE A 32 26.63 -8.87 -13.22
N PRO A 33 27.28 -9.03 -14.38
CA PRO A 33 28.61 -8.44 -14.61
C PRO A 33 28.69 -6.93 -14.43
N TYR A 34 27.59 -6.21 -14.69
CA TYR A 34 27.53 -4.75 -14.48
C TYR A 34 27.42 -4.40 -13.00
N VAL A 35 26.56 -5.09 -12.27
CA VAL A 35 26.36 -4.80 -10.83
C VAL A 35 27.60 -5.17 -10.01
N LEU A 36 28.33 -6.23 -10.38
CA LEU A 36 29.58 -6.61 -9.73
C LEU A 36 30.74 -5.62 -9.99
N LYS A 37 30.63 -4.80 -11.04
CA LYS A 37 31.53 -3.67 -11.32
C LYS A 37 31.02 -2.35 -10.70
N ASN A 38 30.08 -2.41 -9.81
CA ASN A 38 29.47 -1.25 -9.13
C ASN A 38 28.86 -0.21 -10.11
N LYS A 39 28.40 -0.66 -11.29
CA LYS A 39 27.71 0.23 -12.24
C LYS A 39 26.24 0.34 -11.87
N ASN A 40 25.66 1.52 -12.08
CA ASN A 40 24.22 1.68 -12.05
C ASN A 40 23.57 0.81 -13.12
N LEU A 41 22.38 0.28 -12.81
CA LEU A 41 21.67 -0.64 -13.70
C LEU A 41 20.19 -0.29 -13.76
N VAL A 42 19.63 -0.25 -14.96
CA VAL A 42 18.18 -0.35 -15.21
C VAL A 42 17.92 -1.75 -15.76
N LEU A 43 17.13 -2.53 -15.01
CA LEU A 43 16.73 -3.88 -15.42
C LEU A 43 15.24 -3.87 -15.75
N SER A 44 14.92 -3.79 -17.05
CA SER A 44 13.57 -3.75 -17.60
C SER A 44 13.20 -5.10 -18.19
N ILE A 45 12.61 -5.97 -17.37
CA ILE A 45 12.21 -7.33 -17.75
C ILE A 45 10.85 -7.69 -17.18
N PRO A 46 10.14 -8.66 -17.77
CA PRO A 46 8.80 -9.03 -17.33
C PRO A 46 8.72 -9.42 -15.86
N THR A 47 7.53 -9.36 -15.29
CA THR A 47 7.24 -9.85 -13.94
C THR A 47 7.55 -11.36 -13.85
N ALA A 48 7.94 -11.84 -12.67
CA ALA A 48 8.35 -13.23 -12.41
C ALA A 48 9.64 -13.71 -13.13
N SER A 49 10.41 -12.81 -13.75
CA SER A 49 11.71 -13.14 -14.38
C SER A 49 12.92 -13.05 -13.42
N GLY A 50 12.65 -12.91 -12.11
CA GLY A 50 13.69 -12.95 -11.08
C GLY A 50 14.56 -11.69 -10.97
N LYS A 51 14.00 -10.51 -11.22
CA LYS A 51 14.67 -9.18 -11.08
C LYS A 51 15.37 -9.01 -9.74
N SER A 52 14.68 -9.35 -8.65
CA SER A 52 15.17 -9.15 -7.28
C SER A 52 16.48 -9.84 -6.99
N LEU A 53 16.78 -11.00 -7.62
CA LEU A 53 18.04 -11.73 -7.42
C LEU A 53 19.25 -10.89 -7.84
N VAL A 54 19.15 -10.12 -8.93
CA VAL A 54 20.22 -9.23 -9.39
C VAL A 54 20.53 -8.17 -8.35
N ALA A 55 19.46 -7.57 -7.76
CA ALA A 55 19.60 -6.59 -6.70
C ALA A 55 20.19 -7.21 -5.42
N TYR A 56 19.78 -8.42 -5.04
CA TYR A 56 20.33 -9.11 -3.86
C TYR A 56 21.82 -9.40 -4.02
N ILE A 57 22.24 -9.89 -5.19
CA ILE A 57 23.66 -10.13 -5.48
C ILE A 57 24.45 -8.82 -5.42
N ALA A 58 23.92 -7.71 -5.97
CA ALA A 58 24.55 -6.40 -5.90
C ALA A 58 24.77 -5.95 -4.45
N ILE A 59 23.71 -6.02 -3.63
CA ILE A 59 23.72 -5.64 -2.22
C ILE A 59 24.76 -6.47 -1.44
N VAL A 60 24.62 -7.79 -1.49
CA VAL A 60 25.41 -8.69 -0.65
C VAL A 60 26.90 -8.62 -1.05
N ASN A 61 27.19 -8.64 -2.36
CA ASN A 61 28.55 -8.50 -2.84
C ASN A 61 29.19 -7.18 -2.41
N ARG A 62 28.46 -6.05 -2.54
CA ARG A 62 28.98 -4.73 -2.23
C ARG A 62 29.25 -4.56 -0.74
N ILE A 63 28.31 -4.99 0.12
CA ILE A 63 28.42 -4.80 1.58
C ILE A 63 29.50 -5.71 2.17
N ILE A 64 29.60 -6.95 1.71
CA ILE A 64 30.65 -7.87 2.19
C ILE A 64 32.06 -7.37 1.83
N ASN A 65 32.25 -6.85 0.62
CA ASN A 65 33.56 -6.44 0.14
C ASN A 65 33.98 -5.04 0.64
N GLU A 66 33.03 -4.09 0.77
CA GLU A 66 33.35 -2.68 1.02
C GLU A 66 32.72 -2.14 2.30
N GLY A 67 31.89 -2.92 2.98
CA GLY A 67 31.07 -2.44 4.09
C GLY A 67 30.01 -1.43 3.65
N GLY A 68 29.45 -0.71 4.61
CA GLY A 68 28.41 0.28 4.36
C GLY A 68 27.01 -0.30 4.54
N LYS A 69 26.03 0.29 3.84
CA LYS A 69 24.62 -0.09 3.95
C LYS A 69 23.96 -0.21 2.59
N ALA A 70 22.86 -0.97 2.55
CA ALA A 70 21.96 -0.97 1.41
C ALA A 70 20.57 -0.51 1.81
N LEU A 71 19.94 0.26 0.92
CA LEU A 71 18.55 0.66 1.02
C LEU A 71 17.75 0.01 -0.12
N TYR A 72 16.77 -0.81 0.22
CA TYR A 72 15.87 -1.45 -0.73
C TYR A 72 14.49 -0.77 -0.65
N VAL A 73 14.16 0.04 -1.65
CA VAL A 73 12.93 0.82 -1.70
C VAL A 73 11.88 0.08 -2.53
N VAL A 74 10.70 -0.09 -1.94
CA VAL A 74 9.54 -0.74 -2.57
C VAL A 74 8.30 0.14 -2.50
N PRO A 75 7.33 -0.02 -3.41
CA PRO A 75 6.14 0.83 -3.42
C PRO A 75 5.09 0.48 -2.35
N LEU A 76 5.14 -0.72 -1.75
CA LEU A 76 4.08 -1.22 -0.88
C LEU A 76 4.62 -1.96 0.34
N LYS A 77 3.95 -1.79 1.49
CA LYS A 77 4.28 -2.48 2.76
C LYS A 77 4.30 -4.02 2.62
N ALA A 78 3.43 -4.58 1.79
CA ALA A 78 3.39 -6.02 1.54
C ALA A 78 4.66 -6.52 0.82
N LEU A 79 5.11 -5.78 -0.20
CA LEU A 79 6.36 -6.07 -0.91
C LEU A 79 7.58 -5.88 0.00
N ALA A 80 7.57 -4.86 0.86
CA ALA A 80 8.65 -4.67 1.83
C ALA A 80 8.84 -5.91 2.71
N ARG A 81 7.74 -6.50 3.17
CA ARG A 81 7.78 -7.72 3.97
C ARG A 81 8.30 -8.92 3.18
N GLU A 82 7.88 -9.09 1.92
CA GLU A 82 8.36 -10.15 1.05
C GLU A 82 9.88 -10.02 0.84
N LYS A 83 10.36 -8.83 0.47
CA LYS A 83 11.79 -8.58 0.24
C LYS A 83 12.62 -8.72 1.52
N TYR A 84 12.08 -8.33 2.65
CA TYR A 84 12.70 -8.54 3.95
C TYR A 84 12.89 -10.03 4.26
N GLU A 85 11.85 -10.86 4.08
CA GLU A 85 11.97 -12.32 4.32
C GLU A 85 12.94 -12.98 3.31
N GLU A 86 12.94 -12.53 2.05
CA GLU A 86 13.90 -13.03 1.05
C GLU A 86 15.34 -12.63 1.39
N LEU A 87 15.61 -11.41 1.85
CA LEU A 87 16.94 -10.93 2.21
C LEU A 87 17.51 -11.55 3.49
N LYS A 88 16.65 -12.01 4.40
CA LYS A 88 17.08 -12.75 5.60
C LYS A 88 17.92 -13.97 5.32
N LEU A 89 17.81 -14.55 4.12
CA LEU A 89 18.66 -15.67 3.70
C LEU A 89 20.16 -15.36 3.87
N PHE A 90 20.52 -14.09 3.71
CA PHE A 90 21.92 -13.63 3.79
C PHE A 90 22.37 -13.25 5.21
N GLU A 91 21.48 -13.37 6.23
CA GLU A 91 21.88 -13.22 7.63
C GLU A 91 22.93 -14.27 8.03
N LYS A 92 22.97 -15.42 7.34
CA LYS A 92 24.03 -16.43 7.49
C LYS A 92 25.45 -15.90 7.22
N LEU A 93 25.58 -14.80 6.46
CA LEU A 93 26.82 -14.11 6.18
C LEU A 93 27.19 -13.04 7.21
N GLY A 94 26.46 -12.99 8.34
CA GLY A 94 26.63 -11.97 9.38
C GLY A 94 25.97 -10.64 9.08
N LEU A 95 25.25 -10.51 7.97
CA LEU A 95 24.51 -9.31 7.61
C LEU A 95 23.23 -9.18 8.46
N LYS A 96 22.89 -7.96 8.85
CA LYS A 96 21.67 -7.66 9.62
C LYS A 96 20.66 -6.98 8.71
N VAL A 97 19.45 -7.55 8.62
CA VAL A 97 18.38 -7.03 7.78
C VAL A 97 17.29 -6.41 8.64
N ALA A 98 16.77 -5.25 8.24
CA ALA A 98 15.63 -4.57 8.86
C ALA A 98 14.54 -4.25 7.86
N ILE A 99 13.31 -4.15 8.35
CA ILE A 99 12.17 -3.61 7.64
C ILE A 99 11.69 -2.35 8.35
N SER A 100 11.44 -1.27 7.61
CA SER A 100 10.89 -0.02 8.13
C SER A 100 9.80 0.50 7.20
N THR A 101 8.54 0.36 7.60
CA THR A 101 7.36 0.75 6.81
C THR A 101 6.32 1.46 7.67
N GLY A 102 6.73 1.92 8.86
CA GLY A 102 5.87 2.47 9.89
C GLY A 102 5.76 3.99 9.86
N ASP A 103 5.75 4.56 11.05
CA ASP A 103 5.58 5.98 11.32
C ASP A 103 6.57 6.86 10.52
N LEU A 104 6.05 7.87 9.84
CA LEU A 104 6.83 8.79 9.03
C LEU A 104 7.46 9.93 9.88
N ASP A 105 6.93 10.22 11.06
CA ASP A 105 7.50 11.21 11.99
C ASP A 105 8.62 10.62 12.87
N ASP A 106 8.91 9.31 12.78
CA ASP A 106 9.97 8.64 13.52
C ASP A 106 11.25 8.49 12.69
N SER A 107 12.35 9.02 13.20
CA SER A 107 13.69 8.87 12.60
C SER A 107 14.27 7.44 12.71
N ASP A 108 13.64 6.56 13.50
CA ASP A 108 14.04 5.16 13.76
C ASP A 108 15.56 4.97 13.94
N PRO A 109 16.16 5.49 15.04
CA PRO A 109 17.62 5.44 15.25
C PRO A 109 18.19 4.03 15.26
N ARG A 110 17.35 3.02 15.54
CA ARG A 110 17.74 1.60 15.59
C ARG A 110 18.21 1.08 14.23
N LEU A 111 17.74 1.68 13.12
CA LEU A 111 18.15 1.31 11.75
C LEU A 111 19.65 1.47 11.50
N SER A 112 20.32 2.33 12.28
CA SER A 112 21.78 2.49 12.21
C SER A 112 22.57 1.19 12.48
N ARG A 113 21.96 0.19 13.15
CA ARG A 113 22.58 -1.08 13.53
C ARG A 113 22.45 -2.17 12.47
N TYR A 114 21.71 -1.92 11.38
CA TYR A 114 21.43 -2.86 10.31
C TYR A 114 22.22 -2.54 9.06
N ASP A 115 22.54 -3.55 8.27
CA ASP A 115 23.33 -3.41 7.05
C ASP A 115 22.43 -3.26 5.83
N ILE A 116 21.27 -3.92 5.83
CA ILE A 116 20.28 -3.88 4.76
C ILE A 116 18.96 -3.38 5.36
N ILE A 117 18.42 -2.31 4.82
CA ILE A 117 17.14 -1.74 5.22
C ILE A 117 16.16 -1.82 4.05
N VAL A 118 15.04 -2.52 4.26
CA VAL A 118 13.92 -2.58 3.32
C VAL A 118 12.84 -1.61 3.78
N CYS A 119 12.43 -0.69 2.94
CA CYS A 119 11.43 0.33 3.30
C CYS A 119 10.53 0.71 2.13
N THR A 120 9.41 1.41 2.43
CA THR A 120 8.61 2.06 1.40
C THR A 120 9.26 3.36 0.94
N SER A 121 8.84 3.88 -0.22
CA SER A 121 9.32 5.16 -0.75
C SER A 121 9.06 6.31 0.22
N GLU A 122 7.87 6.37 0.81
CA GLU A 122 7.50 7.41 1.77
C GLU A 122 8.41 7.36 3.01
N LYS A 123 8.73 6.15 3.50
CA LYS A 123 9.65 6.00 4.65
C LYS A 123 11.09 6.36 4.29
N ALA A 124 11.55 6.01 3.09
CA ALA A 124 12.89 6.41 2.62
C ALA A 124 13.03 7.94 2.54
N ASP A 125 12.02 8.62 1.98
CA ASP A 125 11.98 10.09 1.90
C ASP A 125 11.87 10.72 3.31
N SER A 126 11.02 10.18 4.19
CA SER A 126 10.95 10.60 5.60
C SER A 126 12.31 10.51 6.30
N LEU A 127 13.05 9.41 6.12
CA LEU A 127 14.39 9.25 6.69
C LEU A 127 15.39 10.30 6.15
N LEU A 128 15.30 10.68 4.89
CA LEU A 128 16.09 11.77 4.30
C LEU A 128 15.75 13.11 4.93
N ARG A 129 14.46 13.44 5.11
CA ARG A 129 13.98 14.68 5.75
C ARG A 129 14.47 14.81 7.20
N HIS A 130 14.65 13.73 7.92
CA HIS A 130 15.17 13.70 9.30
C HIS A 130 16.72 13.76 9.38
N LYS A 131 17.43 13.97 8.26
CA LYS A 131 18.90 14.14 8.19
C LYS A 131 19.68 13.01 8.88
N ILE A 132 19.27 11.78 8.65
CA ILE A 132 19.84 10.63 9.35
C ILE A 132 21.24 10.33 8.84
N GLN A 133 22.25 10.44 9.71
CA GLN A 133 23.67 10.34 9.35
C GLN A 133 24.07 9.02 8.66
N TRP A 134 23.40 7.90 8.97
CA TRP A 134 23.76 6.62 8.36
C TRP A 134 23.37 6.54 6.86
N MET A 135 22.49 7.42 6.37
CA MET A 135 22.14 7.50 4.95
C MET A 135 23.38 7.78 4.07
N ASN A 136 24.36 8.54 4.58
CA ASN A 136 25.63 8.79 3.88
C ASN A 136 26.49 7.53 3.73
N LYS A 137 26.19 6.45 4.45
CA LYS A 137 26.89 5.16 4.35
C LYS A 137 26.20 4.19 3.37
N VAL A 138 25.12 4.60 2.73
CA VAL A 138 24.44 3.76 1.74
C VAL A 138 25.30 3.62 0.49
N LYS A 139 25.69 2.38 0.18
CA LYS A 139 26.50 2.01 -0.98
C LYS A 139 25.68 1.48 -2.13
N VAL A 140 24.49 0.92 -1.82
CA VAL A 140 23.57 0.38 -2.82
C VAL A 140 22.17 0.88 -2.53
N LEU A 141 21.56 1.52 -3.51
CA LEU A 141 20.17 1.93 -3.52
C LEU A 141 19.42 1.06 -4.55
N VAL A 142 18.48 0.27 -4.10
CA VAL A 142 17.60 -0.49 -4.98
C VAL A 142 16.24 0.19 -5.02
N ILE A 143 15.76 0.48 -6.22
CA ILE A 143 14.42 0.99 -6.48
C ILE A 143 13.63 -0.11 -7.20
N ASP A 144 12.75 -0.75 -6.47
CA ASP A 144 11.86 -1.76 -7.06
C ASP A 144 10.63 -1.09 -7.69
N GLU A 145 10.19 -1.60 -8.83
CA GLU A 145 9.08 -1.07 -9.65
C GLU A 145 9.26 0.41 -10.02
N ILE A 146 10.46 0.81 -10.51
CA ILE A 146 10.78 2.21 -10.84
C ILE A 146 9.82 2.84 -11.87
N HIS A 147 9.11 2.04 -12.68
CA HIS A 147 8.09 2.56 -13.61
C HIS A 147 6.95 3.29 -12.89
N LEU A 148 6.81 3.14 -11.57
CA LEU A 148 5.89 3.94 -10.76
C LEU A 148 6.29 5.43 -10.63
N ILE A 149 7.40 5.87 -11.21
CA ILE A 149 7.66 7.30 -11.46
C ILE A 149 6.47 7.95 -12.21
N ASN A 150 5.76 7.18 -13.06
CA ASN A 150 4.55 7.63 -13.75
C ASN A 150 3.28 7.67 -12.87
N ASP A 151 3.35 7.24 -11.63
CA ASP A 151 2.23 7.31 -10.66
C ASP A 151 2.15 8.71 -10.05
N PRO A 152 0.98 9.41 -10.11
CA PRO A 152 0.85 10.78 -9.60
C PRO A 152 1.16 10.92 -8.11
N ASP A 153 0.85 9.90 -7.30
CA ASP A 153 0.96 9.96 -5.85
C ASP A 153 2.36 9.56 -5.37
N ARG A 154 3.00 8.56 -6.01
CA ARG A 154 4.27 7.94 -5.57
C ARG A 154 5.47 8.32 -6.40
N GLY A 155 5.24 8.64 -7.68
CA GLY A 155 6.30 8.94 -8.63
C GLY A 155 7.23 10.06 -8.17
N PRO A 156 6.70 11.21 -7.75
CA PRO A 156 7.51 12.33 -7.26
C PRO A 156 8.45 11.93 -6.12
N THR A 157 7.96 11.18 -5.15
CA THR A 157 8.76 10.70 -4.01
C THR A 157 9.89 9.78 -4.43
N LEU A 158 9.62 8.81 -5.34
CA LEU A 158 10.67 7.92 -5.87
C LEU A 158 11.76 8.69 -6.60
N GLU A 159 11.38 9.63 -7.42
CA GLU A 159 12.27 10.46 -8.21
C GLU A 159 13.17 11.33 -7.32
N VAL A 160 12.58 11.97 -6.32
CA VAL A 160 13.30 12.81 -5.36
C VAL A 160 14.30 12.00 -4.52
N ILE A 161 13.96 10.81 -4.07
CA ILE A 161 14.90 9.92 -3.38
C ILE A 161 16.13 9.66 -4.24
N ILE A 162 15.93 9.35 -5.51
CA ILE A 162 17.04 9.08 -6.44
C ILE A 162 17.90 10.33 -6.63
N ALA A 163 17.28 11.49 -6.85
CA ALA A 163 17.97 12.77 -7.00
C ALA A 163 18.81 13.12 -5.75
N HIS A 164 18.24 12.91 -4.54
CA HIS A 164 18.96 13.07 -3.29
C HIS A 164 20.22 12.19 -3.22
N PHE A 165 20.10 10.89 -3.52
CA PHE A 165 21.24 9.98 -3.48
C PHE A 165 22.31 10.30 -4.52
N LYS A 166 21.93 10.74 -5.72
CA LYS A 166 22.87 11.20 -6.75
C LYS A 166 23.74 12.35 -6.24
N SER A 167 23.15 13.27 -5.49
CA SER A 167 23.87 14.44 -4.94
C SER A 167 24.59 14.13 -3.62
N LEU A 168 23.96 13.41 -2.71
CA LEU A 168 24.45 13.15 -1.35
C LEU A 168 25.65 12.18 -1.33
N ASN A 169 25.59 11.17 -2.17
CA ASN A 169 26.63 10.16 -2.29
C ASN A 169 26.77 9.65 -3.74
N PRO A 170 27.51 10.37 -4.60
CA PRO A 170 27.69 9.96 -6.00
C PRO A 170 28.31 8.56 -6.20
N SER A 171 28.90 7.98 -5.14
CA SER A 171 29.43 6.62 -5.18
C SER A 171 28.38 5.54 -4.90
N THR A 172 27.13 5.90 -4.57
CA THR A 172 26.04 4.97 -4.38
C THR A 172 25.68 4.32 -5.71
N GLN A 173 25.71 3.00 -5.74
CA GLN A 173 25.23 2.23 -6.88
C GLN A 173 23.70 2.19 -6.87
N ILE A 174 23.07 2.61 -7.97
CA ILE A 174 21.62 2.61 -8.12
C ILE A 174 21.20 1.42 -8.99
N ILE A 175 20.34 0.57 -8.45
CA ILE A 175 19.76 -0.59 -9.14
C ILE A 175 18.25 -0.35 -9.30
N ALA A 176 17.82 -0.04 -10.50
CA ALA A 176 16.44 0.23 -10.83
C ALA A 176 15.79 -0.99 -11.50
N LEU A 177 14.80 -1.58 -10.83
CA LEU A 177 14.06 -2.74 -11.32
C LEU A 177 12.70 -2.28 -11.89
N SER A 178 12.40 -2.70 -13.11
CA SER A 178 11.17 -2.31 -13.82
C SER A 178 10.48 -3.50 -14.47
N ALA A 179 9.15 -3.40 -14.64
CA ALA A 179 8.48 -4.13 -15.71
C ALA A 179 8.99 -3.64 -17.07
N THR A 180 8.65 -4.33 -18.15
CA THR A 180 8.98 -3.87 -19.51
C THR A 180 8.25 -2.55 -19.80
N ILE A 181 9.01 -1.50 -20.12
CA ILE A 181 8.53 -0.15 -20.46
C ILE A 181 9.16 0.33 -21.76
N LYS A 182 8.47 1.23 -22.47
CA LYS A 182 8.90 1.68 -23.79
C LYS A 182 10.16 2.54 -23.75
N ASN A 183 10.27 3.45 -22.79
CA ASN A 183 11.39 4.40 -22.68
C ASN A 183 12.42 4.05 -21.58
N ALA A 184 12.72 2.76 -21.40
CA ALA A 184 13.73 2.29 -20.44
C ALA A 184 15.12 2.90 -20.71
N THR A 185 15.43 3.24 -21.96
CA THR A 185 16.65 3.92 -22.37
C THR A 185 16.79 5.30 -21.73
N GLU A 186 15.71 6.09 -21.69
CA GLU A 186 15.70 7.42 -21.03
C GLU A 186 16.04 7.29 -19.54
N LEU A 187 15.42 6.32 -18.85
CA LEU A 187 15.76 6.03 -17.45
C LEU A 187 17.24 5.66 -17.27
N SER A 188 17.80 4.86 -18.19
CA SER A 188 19.19 4.44 -18.07
C SER A 188 20.16 5.59 -18.29
N ILE A 189 19.83 6.53 -19.17
CA ILE A 189 20.62 7.76 -19.40
C ILE A 189 20.53 8.66 -18.16
N TRP A 190 19.33 8.92 -17.66
CA TRP A 190 19.14 9.72 -16.45
C TRP A 190 19.88 9.17 -15.23
N LEU A 191 19.87 7.84 -15.06
CA LEU A 191 20.57 7.16 -13.95
C LEU A 191 22.07 6.96 -14.23
N GLU A 192 22.59 7.38 -15.39
CA GLU A 192 23.98 7.14 -15.83
C GLU A 192 24.36 5.66 -15.68
N GLY A 193 23.40 4.80 -16.00
CA GLY A 193 23.46 3.36 -15.79
C GLY A 193 23.51 2.55 -17.08
N LYS A 194 23.69 1.24 -16.91
CA LYS A 194 23.55 0.27 -18.00
C LYS A 194 22.09 -0.19 -18.08
N LEU A 195 21.59 -0.34 -19.31
CA LEU A 195 20.28 -0.92 -19.57
C LEU A 195 20.44 -2.41 -19.88
N VAL A 196 19.65 -3.24 -19.21
CA VAL A 196 19.37 -4.63 -19.61
C VAL A 196 17.86 -4.72 -19.81
N GLN A 197 17.46 -4.92 -21.06
CA GLN A 197 16.04 -5.03 -21.43
C GLN A 197 15.81 -6.35 -22.17
N SER A 198 14.76 -7.08 -21.77
CA SER A 198 14.44 -8.36 -22.38
C SER A 198 12.98 -8.71 -22.13
N ASP A 199 12.36 -9.38 -23.08
CA ASP A 199 11.01 -9.96 -22.95
C ASP A 199 11.05 -11.42 -22.50
N TRP A 200 12.22 -11.93 -22.20
CA TRP A 200 12.41 -13.31 -21.77
C TRP A 200 11.66 -13.62 -20.46
N ARG A 201 11.01 -14.78 -20.42
CA ARG A 201 10.29 -15.27 -19.23
C ARG A 201 10.67 -16.74 -18.93
N PRO A 202 10.74 -17.11 -17.61
CA PRO A 202 11.00 -18.50 -17.23
C PRO A 202 9.86 -19.46 -17.62
N VAL A 203 8.64 -18.95 -17.70
CA VAL A 203 7.46 -19.65 -18.19
C VAL A 203 6.93 -18.85 -19.38
N PRO A 204 6.91 -19.42 -20.59
CA PRO A 204 6.35 -18.74 -21.75
C PRO A 204 4.92 -18.29 -21.52
N LEU A 205 4.57 -17.09 -21.92
CA LEU A 205 3.22 -16.54 -21.83
C LEU A 205 2.56 -16.65 -23.21
N ARG A 206 1.33 -17.12 -23.23
CA ARG A 206 0.45 -17.06 -24.39
C ARG A 206 -0.67 -16.07 -24.07
N GLU A 207 -0.79 -15.05 -24.87
CA GLU A 207 -1.85 -14.06 -24.73
C GLU A 207 -2.95 -14.33 -25.75
N GLY A 208 -4.22 -14.16 -25.34
CA GLY A 208 -5.33 -14.44 -26.24
C GLY A 208 -6.59 -13.64 -25.90
N VAL A 209 -7.52 -13.63 -26.85
CA VAL A 209 -8.81 -12.98 -26.68
C VAL A 209 -9.93 -13.97 -26.94
N CYS A 210 -10.78 -14.17 -25.95
CA CYS A 210 -11.94 -15.04 -26.00
C CYS A 210 -13.17 -14.28 -26.51
N PHE A 211 -13.77 -14.78 -27.57
CA PHE A 211 -15.08 -14.39 -28.01
C PHE A 211 -15.97 -15.62 -28.17
N GLN A 212 -17.14 -15.61 -27.56
CA GLN A 212 -18.03 -16.78 -27.45
C GLN A 212 -17.29 -17.99 -26.87
N ASN A 213 -17.03 -19.01 -27.69
CA ASN A 213 -16.38 -20.27 -27.28
C ASN A 213 -14.94 -20.37 -27.78
N ASN A 214 -14.46 -19.39 -28.55
CA ASN A 214 -13.17 -19.46 -29.22
C ASN A 214 -12.18 -18.48 -28.60
N VAL A 215 -10.96 -18.95 -28.35
CA VAL A 215 -9.83 -18.12 -27.94
C VAL A 215 -8.87 -17.99 -29.11
N LYS A 216 -8.65 -16.76 -29.59
CA LYS A 216 -7.62 -16.44 -30.58
C LYS A 216 -6.36 -16.03 -29.85
N TYR A 217 -5.27 -16.78 -30.02
CA TYR A 217 -3.99 -16.53 -29.37
C TYR A 217 -3.04 -15.69 -30.23
N ASP A 218 -2.00 -15.15 -29.59
CA ASP A 218 -0.92 -14.36 -30.19
C ASP A 218 -0.14 -15.11 -31.29
N ASP A 219 -0.04 -16.45 -31.22
CA ASP A 219 0.54 -17.31 -32.26
C ASP A 219 -0.41 -17.56 -33.45
N GLY A 220 -1.58 -16.91 -33.49
CA GLY A 220 -2.60 -17.05 -34.53
C GLY A 220 -3.49 -18.28 -34.37
N LYS A 221 -3.26 -19.16 -33.41
CA LYS A 221 -4.09 -20.33 -33.18
C LYS A 221 -5.43 -19.95 -32.56
N ILE A 222 -6.48 -20.59 -33.02
CA ILE A 222 -7.82 -20.49 -32.44
C ILE A 222 -8.14 -21.83 -31.76
N ILE A 223 -8.45 -21.76 -30.47
CA ILE A 223 -8.82 -22.94 -29.68
C ILE A 223 -10.27 -22.78 -29.24
N SER A 224 -11.11 -23.79 -29.56
CA SER A 224 -12.48 -23.83 -29.07
C SER A 224 -12.51 -24.37 -27.64
N LEU A 225 -13.24 -23.70 -26.78
CA LEU A 225 -13.46 -24.11 -25.39
C LEU A 225 -14.61 -25.10 -25.32
N GLU A 226 -14.34 -26.27 -24.82
CA GLU A 226 -15.37 -27.24 -24.46
C GLU A 226 -15.99 -26.88 -23.11
N GLY A 227 -17.26 -27.21 -22.89
CA GLY A 227 -17.93 -26.98 -21.61
C GLY A 227 -19.39 -26.55 -21.79
N SER A 228 -20.23 -26.86 -20.80
CA SER A 228 -21.66 -26.56 -20.77
C SER A 228 -21.98 -25.20 -20.13
N GLU A 229 -20.98 -24.52 -19.60
CA GLU A 229 -21.13 -23.22 -18.89
C GLU A 229 -21.55 -22.12 -19.87
N LYS A 230 -22.47 -21.26 -19.42
CA LYS A 230 -23.05 -20.23 -20.29
C LYS A 230 -22.11 -19.04 -20.50
N LYS A 231 -21.31 -18.67 -19.46
CA LYS A 231 -20.45 -17.48 -19.53
C LYS A 231 -19.01 -17.86 -19.89
N PRO A 232 -18.32 -17.09 -20.76
CA PRO A 232 -16.92 -17.35 -21.14
C PRO A 232 -15.97 -17.48 -19.95
N VAL A 233 -16.12 -16.65 -18.91
CA VAL A 233 -15.30 -16.70 -17.68
C VAL A 233 -15.45 -18.06 -16.99
N GLU A 234 -16.68 -18.54 -16.85
CA GLU A 234 -16.99 -19.81 -16.18
C GLU A 234 -16.33 -20.99 -16.92
N ARG A 235 -16.41 -21.00 -18.26
CA ARG A 235 -15.77 -22.03 -19.10
C ARG A 235 -14.25 -22.00 -18.99
N LEU A 236 -13.66 -20.81 -19.07
CA LEU A 236 -12.21 -20.65 -18.93
C LEU A 236 -11.70 -21.12 -17.56
N VAL A 237 -12.46 -20.85 -16.49
CA VAL A 237 -12.13 -21.32 -15.14
C VAL A 237 -12.24 -22.84 -15.07
N GLY A 238 -13.36 -23.44 -15.51
CA GLY A 238 -13.55 -24.88 -15.51
C GLY A 238 -12.44 -25.60 -16.27
N ASN A 239 -12.18 -25.19 -17.51
CA ASN A 239 -11.13 -25.77 -18.35
C ASN A 239 -9.72 -25.71 -17.70
N SER A 240 -9.39 -24.62 -17.00
CA SER A 240 -8.11 -24.54 -16.27
C SER A 240 -8.05 -25.50 -15.08
N LEU A 241 -9.18 -25.64 -14.35
CA LEU A 241 -9.25 -26.51 -13.17
C LEU A 241 -9.21 -27.99 -13.52
N GLU A 242 -9.77 -28.40 -14.66
CA GLU A 242 -9.63 -29.75 -15.21
C GLU A 242 -8.17 -30.13 -15.41
N GLY A 243 -7.34 -29.20 -15.84
CA GLY A 243 -5.88 -29.35 -15.93
C GLY A 243 -5.12 -29.24 -14.61
N GLY A 244 -5.81 -29.10 -13.46
CA GLY A 244 -5.18 -28.90 -12.14
C GLY A 244 -4.57 -27.52 -11.94
N GLY A 245 -4.93 -26.55 -12.79
CA GLY A 245 -4.45 -25.16 -12.72
C GLY A 245 -5.08 -24.34 -11.61
N GLN A 246 -4.58 -23.13 -11.42
CA GLN A 246 -5.19 -22.08 -10.62
C GLN A 246 -5.46 -20.86 -11.51
N VAL A 247 -6.49 -20.09 -11.18
CA VAL A 247 -6.96 -18.99 -12.03
C VAL A 247 -6.99 -17.68 -11.24
N LEU A 248 -6.51 -16.59 -11.88
CA LEU A 248 -6.78 -15.22 -11.45
C LEU A 248 -7.73 -14.56 -12.44
N VAL A 249 -8.78 -13.93 -11.94
CA VAL A 249 -9.74 -13.18 -12.76
C VAL A 249 -9.65 -11.70 -12.37
N PHE A 250 -9.28 -10.83 -13.30
CA PHE A 250 -9.25 -9.39 -13.08
C PHE A 250 -10.54 -8.72 -13.51
N VAL A 251 -11.09 -7.89 -12.63
CA VAL A 251 -12.31 -7.09 -12.83
C VAL A 251 -12.12 -5.68 -12.28
N ASN A 252 -12.85 -4.70 -12.81
CA ASN A 252 -12.56 -3.30 -12.52
C ASN A 252 -13.21 -2.74 -11.24
N THR A 253 -14.21 -3.40 -10.67
CA THR A 253 -14.89 -2.89 -9.48
C THR A 253 -14.85 -3.88 -8.33
N ARG A 254 -14.82 -3.38 -7.11
CA ARG A 254 -14.88 -4.19 -5.88
C ARG A 254 -16.14 -5.05 -5.84
N ARG A 255 -17.29 -4.45 -6.19
CA ARG A 255 -18.57 -5.17 -6.24
C ARG A 255 -18.51 -6.34 -7.24
N SER A 256 -17.87 -6.13 -8.38
CA SER A 256 -17.68 -7.18 -9.38
C SER A 256 -16.77 -8.31 -8.88
N THR A 257 -15.77 -8.01 -8.01
CA THR A 257 -14.92 -9.07 -7.44
C THR A 257 -15.74 -10.00 -6.56
N VAL A 258 -16.61 -9.45 -5.71
CA VAL A 258 -17.47 -10.23 -4.80
C VAL A 258 -18.48 -11.05 -5.57
N SER A 259 -19.22 -10.42 -6.51
CA SER A 259 -20.24 -11.13 -7.32
C SER A 259 -19.61 -12.26 -8.13
N ALA A 260 -18.55 -11.99 -8.88
CA ALA A 260 -17.93 -13.00 -9.73
C ALA A 260 -17.29 -14.15 -8.91
N ALA A 261 -16.66 -13.86 -7.77
CA ALA A 261 -16.13 -14.91 -6.90
C ALA A 261 -17.24 -15.82 -6.34
N THR A 262 -18.39 -15.23 -5.98
CA THR A 262 -19.56 -15.97 -5.50
C THR A 262 -20.15 -16.84 -6.62
N ASP A 263 -20.34 -16.29 -7.82
CA ASP A 263 -20.87 -17.01 -8.99
C ASP A 263 -19.97 -18.20 -9.38
N LEU A 264 -18.64 -17.99 -9.35
CA LEU A 264 -17.66 -19.03 -9.68
C LEU A 264 -17.56 -20.14 -8.62
N GLY A 265 -18.03 -19.89 -7.38
CA GLY A 265 -17.97 -20.86 -6.30
C GLY A 265 -18.58 -22.21 -6.65
N ALA A 266 -19.77 -22.22 -7.26
CA ALA A 266 -20.46 -23.46 -7.66
C ALA A 266 -19.70 -24.27 -8.72
N ILE A 267 -18.88 -23.63 -9.54
CA ILE A 267 -18.05 -24.28 -10.54
C ILE A 267 -16.81 -24.87 -9.88
N VAL A 268 -16.12 -24.07 -9.09
CA VAL A 268 -14.86 -24.45 -8.44
C VAL A 268 -15.06 -25.57 -7.43
N ASP A 269 -16.17 -25.58 -6.70
CA ASP A 269 -16.51 -26.62 -5.71
C ASP A 269 -16.51 -28.05 -6.29
N LYS A 270 -16.85 -28.21 -7.59
CA LYS A 270 -16.81 -29.48 -8.28
C LYS A 270 -15.41 -30.09 -8.39
N TYR A 271 -14.38 -29.27 -8.32
CA TYR A 271 -12.98 -29.66 -8.46
C TYR A 271 -12.24 -29.75 -7.12
N LEU A 272 -12.95 -29.61 -6.00
CA LEU A 272 -12.34 -29.71 -4.65
C LEU A 272 -12.43 -31.16 -4.13
N SER A 273 -11.32 -31.70 -3.70
CA SER A 273 -11.29 -32.98 -2.96
C SER A 273 -11.80 -32.78 -1.51
N PRO A 274 -12.27 -33.88 -0.84
CA PRO A 274 -12.69 -33.81 0.56
C PRO A 274 -11.60 -33.31 1.51
N ASP A 275 -10.32 -33.67 1.26
CA ASP A 275 -9.18 -33.21 2.04
C ASP A 275 -8.96 -31.70 1.89
N GLU A 276 -9.10 -31.17 0.68
CA GLU A 276 -9.01 -29.73 0.42
C GLU A 276 -10.14 -28.96 1.11
N LYS A 277 -11.36 -29.47 1.11
CA LYS A 277 -12.49 -28.86 1.84
C LYS A 277 -12.22 -28.78 3.35
N THR A 278 -11.67 -29.84 3.95
CA THR A 278 -11.28 -29.83 5.36
C THR A 278 -10.17 -28.79 5.65
N LYS A 279 -9.19 -28.66 4.76
CA LYS A 279 -8.13 -27.66 4.89
C LYS A 279 -8.67 -26.22 4.73
N LEU A 280 -9.63 -26.00 3.85
CA LEU A 280 -10.32 -24.71 3.69
C LEU A 280 -11.11 -24.34 4.95
N GLU A 281 -11.78 -25.31 5.60
CA GLU A 281 -12.45 -25.06 6.90
C GLU A 281 -11.45 -24.62 8.00
N ASN A 282 -10.25 -25.19 8.03
CA ASN A 282 -9.22 -24.76 8.97
C ASN A 282 -8.72 -23.35 8.69
N LEU A 283 -8.57 -22.98 7.41
CA LEU A 283 -8.22 -21.62 6.98
C LEU A 283 -9.31 -20.61 7.42
N LEU A 284 -10.59 -20.99 7.32
CA LEU A 284 -11.72 -20.18 7.79
C LEU A 284 -11.74 -20.01 9.31
N LYS A 285 -11.37 -21.04 10.07
CA LYS A 285 -11.23 -20.93 11.52
C LYS A 285 -10.12 -19.94 11.91
N GLU A 286 -9.04 -19.90 11.16
CA GLU A 286 -7.96 -18.92 11.37
C GLU A 286 -8.44 -17.49 11.09
N LEU A 287 -9.17 -17.28 10.01
CA LEU A 287 -9.76 -15.98 9.67
C LEU A 287 -10.70 -15.50 10.77
N SER A 288 -11.59 -16.37 11.26
CA SER A 288 -12.56 -16.03 12.31
C SER A 288 -11.94 -15.68 13.65
N LYS A 289 -10.75 -16.21 13.99
CA LYS A 289 -10.04 -15.87 15.24
C LYS A 289 -9.46 -14.46 15.24
N GLN A 290 -9.19 -13.91 14.08
CA GLN A 290 -8.51 -12.63 13.90
C GLN A 290 -9.49 -11.47 13.67
N SER A 291 -10.74 -11.75 13.32
CA SER A 291 -11.78 -10.74 13.10
C SER A 291 -12.50 -10.43 14.42
N SER A 292 -12.56 -9.17 14.81
CA SER A 292 -13.28 -8.72 16.01
C SER A 292 -14.77 -8.48 15.74
N GLU A 293 -15.12 -8.10 14.51
CA GLU A 293 -16.48 -7.92 14.01
C GLU A 293 -16.70 -8.83 12.79
N LEU A 294 -17.83 -9.53 12.74
CA LEU A 294 -18.23 -10.30 11.56
C LEU A 294 -19.10 -9.42 10.66
N THR A 295 -18.54 -8.91 9.60
CA THR A 295 -19.22 -8.08 8.61
C THR A 295 -19.94 -8.94 7.55
N SER A 296 -20.82 -8.31 6.78
CA SER A 296 -21.45 -8.94 5.62
C SER A 296 -20.41 -9.37 4.56
N ILE A 297 -19.30 -8.64 4.48
CA ILE A 297 -18.16 -8.97 3.60
C ILE A 297 -17.44 -10.22 4.10
N ASP A 298 -17.24 -10.37 5.42
CA ASP A 298 -16.68 -11.58 6.01
C ASP A 298 -17.52 -12.82 5.66
N LYS A 299 -18.85 -12.73 5.79
CA LYS A 299 -19.76 -13.83 5.46
C LYS A 299 -19.64 -14.24 4.00
N LYS A 300 -19.55 -13.28 3.08
CA LYS A 300 -19.35 -13.53 1.65
C LYS A 300 -17.98 -14.14 1.37
N LEU A 301 -16.93 -13.66 2.04
CA LEU A 301 -15.58 -14.20 1.90
C LEU A 301 -15.50 -15.63 2.44
N HIS A 302 -16.12 -15.91 3.58
CA HIS A 302 -16.26 -17.26 4.12
C HIS A 302 -16.96 -18.20 3.13
N PHE A 303 -18.09 -17.77 2.56
CA PHE A 303 -18.79 -18.52 1.54
C PHE A 303 -17.90 -18.83 0.34
N CYS A 304 -17.21 -17.83 -0.20
CA CYS A 304 -16.29 -18.01 -1.32
C CYS A 304 -15.18 -19.02 -0.98
N ILE A 305 -14.49 -18.82 0.15
CA ILE A 305 -13.37 -19.68 0.56
C ILE A 305 -13.82 -21.13 0.76
N SER A 306 -15.00 -21.39 1.37
CA SER A 306 -15.52 -22.74 1.54
C SER A 306 -15.76 -23.48 0.22
N HIS A 307 -15.94 -22.73 -0.89
CA HIS A 307 -16.10 -23.26 -2.25
C HIS A 307 -14.82 -23.16 -3.09
N GLY A 308 -13.66 -22.91 -2.47
CA GLY A 308 -12.35 -22.81 -3.16
C GLY A 308 -12.15 -21.56 -4.01
N THR A 309 -13.01 -20.55 -3.89
CA THR A 309 -12.85 -19.24 -4.52
C THR A 309 -12.51 -18.18 -3.48
N ALA A 310 -12.03 -17.02 -3.93
CA ALA A 310 -11.94 -15.83 -3.09
C ALA A 310 -12.03 -14.57 -3.93
N PHE A 311 -12.36 -13.45 -3.30
CA PHE A 311 -12.19 -12.13 -3.91
C PHE A 311 -11.05 -11.39 -3.21
N HIS A 312 -10.37 -10.53 -3.97
CA HIS A 312 -9.25 -9.72 -3.48
C HIS A 312 -9.34 -8.30 -4.02
N ASN A 313 -9.50 -7.33 -3.13
CA ASN A 313 -9.52 -5.90 -3.47
C ASN A 313 -9.08 -5.06 -2.27
N ALA A 314 -8.84 -3.77 -2.49
CA ALA A 314 -8.39 -2.83 -1.46
C ALA A 314 -9.37 -2.65 -0.30
N GLY A 315 -10.66 -2.98 -0.50
CA GLY A 315 -11.69 -2.92 0.54
C GLY A 315 -11.62 -4.05 1.58
N LEU A 316 -10.78 -5.08 1.36
CA LEU A 316 -10.53 -6.11 2.36
C LEU A 316 -9.54 -5.61 3.42
N ALA A 317 -9.77 -5.99 4.67
CA ALA A 317 -8.80 -5.80 5.74
C ALA A 317 -7.48 -6.55 5.45
N SER A 318 -6.37 -6.06 6.01
CA SER A 318 -5.04 -6.64 5.77
C SER A 318 -4.93 -8.12 6.15
N VAL A 319 -5.65 -8.52 7.20
CA VAL A 319 -5.74 -9.92 7.66
C VAL A 319 -6.46 -10.78 6.62
N GLN A 320 -7.60 -10.32 6.10
CA GLN A 320 -8.38 -11.03 5.08
C GLN A 320 -7.57 -11.23 3.81
N ARG A 321 -6.89 -10.17 3.32
CA ARG A 321 -6.00 -10.24 2.16
C ARG A 321 -4.92 -11.29 2.34
N ARG A 322 -4.23 -11.29 3.48
CA ARG A 322 -3.17 -12.26 3.80
C ARG A 322 -3.67 -13.70 3.80
N VAL A 323 -4.85 -13.97 4.39
CA VAL A 323 -5.45 -15.32 4.41
C VAL A 323 -5.78 -15.80 2.99
N VAL A 324 -6.35 -14.93 2.15
CA VAL A 324 -6.63 -15.24 0.74
C VAL A 324 -5.34 -15.54 -0.03
N GLU A 325 -4.32 -14.70 0.12
CA GLU A 325 -3.02 -14.85 -0.53
C GLU A 325 -2.33 -16.15 -0.12
N GLN A 326 -2.34 -16.47 1.18
CA GLN A 326 -1.75 -17.71 1.68
C GLN A 326 -2.53 -18.95 1.24
N GLY A 327 -3.86 -18.88 1.28
CA GLY A 327 -4.72 -19.95 0.79
C GLY A 327 -4.48 -20.28 -0.69
N PHE A 328 -4.23 -19.26 -1.51
CA PHE A 328 -3.90 -19.43 -2.93
C PHE A 328 -2.48 -19.98 -3.13
N LYS A 329 -1.48 -19.42 -2.44
CA LYS A 329 -0.10 -19.94 -2.47
C LYS A 329 -0.03 -21.42 -2.06
N ASN A 330 -0.83 -21.82 -1.08
CA ASN A 330 -0.95 -23.20 -0.63
C ASN A 330 -1.85 -24.09 -1.52
N ARG A 331 -2.34 -23.55 -2.65
CA ARG A 331 -3.20 -24.21 -3.63
C ARG A 331 -4.58 -24.68 -3.09
N LEU A 332 -5.00 -24.20 -1.95
CA LEU A 332 -6.31 -24.46 -1.38
C LEU A 332 -7.39 -23.65 -2.10
N ILE A 333 -7.16 -22.36 -2.29
CA ILE A 333 -8.00 -21.49 -3.11
C ILE A 333 -7.59 -21.69 -4.57
N LYS A 334 -8.54 -22.09 -5.41
CA LYS A 334 -8.31 -22.41 -6.84
C LYS A 334 -8.50 -21.20 -7.75
N CYS A 335 -9.38 -20.29 -7.37
CA CYS A 335 -9.71 -19.12 -8.17
C CYS A 335 -9.80 -17.88 -7.28
N ILE A 336 -9.05 -16.82 -7.65
CA ILE A 336 -9.20 -15.48 -7.04
C ILE A 336 -9.77 -14.53 -8.10
N VAL A 337 -10.80 -13.77 -7.70
CA VAL A 337 -11.29 -12.62 -8.48
C VAL A 337 -10.77 -11.33 -7.84
N ALA A 338 -10.01 -10.56 -8.58
CA ALA A 338 -9.28 -9.40 -8.03
C ALA A 338 -9.49 -8.11 -8.82
N THR A 339 -9.28 -6.98 -8.14
CA THR A 339 -9.03 -5.71 -8.82
C THR A 339 -7.56 -5.61 -9.26
N PRO A 340 -7.21 -4.71 -10.21
CA PRO A 340 -5.83 -4.54 -10.71
C PRO A 340 -4.77 -4.30 -9.61
N THR A 341 -5.17 -3.82 -8.45
CA THR A 341 -4.27 -3.63 -7.29
C THR A 341 -3.51 -4.88 -6.86
N LEU A 342 -4.05 -6.08 -7.11
CA LEU A 342 -3.36 -7.33 -6.86
C LEU A 342 -2.16 -7.52 -7.80
N ALA A 343 -2.28 -7.04 -9.04
CA ALA A 343 -1.20 -7.18 -10.04
C ALA A 343 0.05 -6.38 -9.67
N ALA A 344 -0.10 -5.24 -9.02
CA ALA A 344 1.00 -4.36 -8.65
C ALA A 344 1.64 -4.68 -7.29
N GLY A 345 0.97 -5.43 -6.41
CA GLY A 345 1.34 -5.45 -5.00
C GLY A 345 1.72 -6.79 -4.37
N VAL A 346 1.48 -7.91 -5.02
CA VAL A 346 1.68 -9.25 -4.40
C VAL A 346 2.17 -10.25 -5.43
N ASN A 347 3.12 -11.09 -5.05
CA ASN A 347 3.62 -12.15 -5.93
C ASN A 347 2.73 -13.40 -5.83
N ILE A 348 1.64 -13.41 -6.61
CA ILE A 348 0.69 -14.53 -6.71
C ILE A 348 0.54 -14.90 -8.19
N PRO A 349 1.37 -15.82 -8.72
CA PRO A 349 1.19 -16.31 -10.07
C PRO A 349 0.12 -17.39 -10.14
N ALA A 350 -0.60 -17.45 -11.26
CA ALA A 350 -1.57 -18.48 -11.59
C ALA A 350 -1.23 -19.14 -12.92
N GLN A 351 -1.76 -20.33 -13.21
CA GLN A 351 -1.60 -20.94 -14.52
C GLN A 351 -2.29 -20.09 -15.59
N ARG A 352 -3.52 -19.63 -15.29
CA ARG A 352 -4.31 -18.80 -16.20
C ARG A 352 -4.73 -17.50 -15.53
N VAL A 353 -4.61 -16.43 -16.28
CA VAL A 353 -5.13 -15.10 -15.94
C VAL A 353 -6.26 -14.77 -16.90
N ILE A 354 -7.40 -14.34 -16.39
CA ILE A 354 -8.54 -13.88 -17.17
C ILE A 354 -8.72 -12.40 -16.91
N ILE A 355 -8.59 -11.58 -17.95
CA ILE A 355 -8.81 -10.13 -17.87
C ILE A 355 -10.20 -9.85 -18.43
N ARG A 356 -11.19 -9.78 -17.52
CA ARG A 356 -12.60 -9.65 -17.92
C ARG A 356 -12.92 -8.24 -18.37
N ASP A 357 -12.42 -7.24 -17.64
CA ASP A 357 -12.78 -5.86 -17.83
C ASP A 357 -11.55 -5.03 -18.23
N LEU A 358 -11.52 -4.54 -19.46
CA LEU A 358 -10.45 -3.67 -19.99
C LEU A 358 -10.80 -2.18 -19.95
N TRP A 359 -11.93 -1.82 -19.35
CA TRP A 359 -12.42 -0.44 -19.24
C TRP A 359 -12.75 -0.17 -17.78
N ARG A 360 -12.34 1.00 -17.28
CA ARG A 360 -12.70 1.47 -15.94
C ARG A 360 -13.31 2.86 -15.99
N TYR A 361 -14.12 3.17 -14.99
CA TYR A 361 -14.64 4.52 -14.81
C TYR A 361 -13.58 5.39 -14.14
N ASP A 362 -13.25 6.50 -14.78
CA ASP A 362 -12.44 7.58 -14.27
C ASP A 362 -13.36 8.77 -13.98
N VAL A 363 -13.17 9.41 -12.82
CA VAL A 363 -14.09 10.45 -12.35
C VAL A 363 -14.09 11.66 -13.26
N ASN A 364 -12.91 12.03 -13.77
CA ASN A 364 -12.73 13.24 -14.58
C ASN A 364 -13.04 12.99 -16.08
N PHE A 365 -12.93 11.74 -16.53
CA PHE A 365 -12.95 11.41 -17.97
C PHE A 365 -13.99 10.34 -18.33
N GLY A 366 -14.77 9.84 -17.39
CA GLY A 366 -15.77 8.79 -17.63
C GLY A 366 -15.14 7.40 -17.89
N MET A 367 -15.75 6.61 -18.78
CA MET A 367 -15.25 5.26 -19.11
C MET A 367 -13.98 5.33 -19.97
N ARG A 368 -12.87 4.83 -19.46
CA ARG A 368 -11.55 4.80 -20.13
C ARG A 368 -11.01 3.39 -20.25
N PRO A 369 -10.27 3.08 -21.33
CA PRO A 369 -9.50 1.85 -21.41
C PRO A 369 -8.39 1.86 -20.34
N ILE A 370 -8.05 0.68 -19.80
CA ILE A 370 -6.88 0.56 -18.92
C ILE A 370 -5.59 0.75 -19.74
N PRO A 371 -4.50 1.27 -19.15
CA PRO A 371 -3.19 1.34 -19.80
C PRO A 371 -2.69 -0.05 -20.22
N ILE A 372 -1.92 -0.11 -21.32
CA ILE A 372 -1.31 -1.37 -21.78
C ILE A 372 -0.32 -1.89 -20.75
N LEU A 373 0.42 -1.01 -20.08
CA LEU A 373 1.32 -1.40 -18.99
C LEU A 373 0.56 -2.14 -17.88
N GLU A 374 -0.62 -1.65 -17.47
CA GLU A 374 -1.46 -2.29 -16.46
C GLU A 374 -1.96 -3.66 -16.95
N TYR A 375 -2.40 -3.76 -18.21
CA TYR A 375 -2.76 -5.02 -18.85
C TYR A 375 -1.59 -6.03 -18.82
N LYS A 376 -0.38 -5.61 -19.24
CA LYS A 376 0.82 -6.46 -19.25
C LYS A 376 1.24 -6.89 -17.83
N GLN A 377 1.03 -6.06 -16.82
CA GLN A 377 1.24 -6.43 -15.42
C GLN A 377 0.26 -7.51 -14.94
N GLN A 378 -1.03 -7.40 -15.33
CA GLN A 378 -2.03 -8.42 -15.06
C GLN A 378 -1.71 -9.71 -15.80
N ALA A 379 -1.48 -9.65 -17.11
CA ALA A 379 -1.09 -10.79 -17.93
C ALA A 379 0.20 -11.46 -17.42
N GLY A 380 1.14 -10.64 -16.93
CA GLY A 380 2.40 -11.06 -16.34
C GLY A 380 2.27 -11.99 -15.13
N ARG A 381 1.09 -12.07 -14.50
CA ARG A 381 0.82 -13.03 -13.42
C ARG A 381 0.54 -14.44 -13.92
N ALA A 382 0.41 -14.65 -15.23
CA ALA A 382 0.21 -15.97 -15.79
C ALA A 382 1.52 -16.75 -15.91
N GLY A 383 1.48 -18.03 -15.51
CA GLY A 383 2.59 -18.97 -15.51
C GLY A 383 3.31 -19.06 -14.16
N ARG A 384 3.21 -20.21 -13.51
CA ARG A 384 3.88 -20.51 -12.25
C ARG A 384 5.23 -21.20 -12.54
N PRO A 385 6.38 -20.57 -12.20
CA PRO A 385 7.68 -21.22 -12.33
C PRO A 385 7.66 -22.61 -11.64
N ARG A 386 8.32 -23.61 -12.24
CA ARG A 386 8.40 -25.01 -11.77
C ARG A 386 7.12 -25.85 -11.87
N TYR A 387 5.96 -25.26 -12.19
CA TYR A 387 4.69 -25.98 -12.23
C TYR A 387 4.07 -26.00 -13.62
N ASP A 388 4.13 -24.87 -14.32
CA ASP A 388 3.43 -24.71 -15.59
C ASP A 388 4.41 -24.71 -16.76
N LYS A 389 4.05 -25.41 -17.84
CA LYS A 389 4.82 -25.39 -19.10
C LYS A 389 4.66 -24.06 -19.83
N HIS A 390 3.50 -23.45 -19.72
CA HIS A 390 3.16 -22.11 -20.23
C HIS A 390 2.10 -21.48 -19.34
N GLY A 391 2.09 -20.15 -19.27
CA GLY A 391 1.02 -19.37 -18.67
C GLY A 391 0.09 -18.85 -19.75
N GLU A 392 -1.18 -18.64 -19.41
CA GLU A 392 -2.17 -18.11 -20.34
C GLU A 392 -2.80 -16.83 -19.78
N ALA A 393 -2.81 -15.75 -20.56
CA ALA A 393 -3.56 -14.54 -20.26
C ALA A 393 -4.65 -14.34 -21.31
N ILE A 394 -5.90 -14.36 -20.89
CA ILE A 394 -7.04 -14.35 -21.81
C ILE A 394 -7.95 -13.19 -21.47
N SER A 395 -8.13 -12.27 -22.42
CA SER A 395 -9.12 -11.20 -22.35
C SER A 395 -10.46 -11.64 -22.93
N ILE A 396 -11.55 -10.99 -22.52
CA ILE A 396 -12.90 -11.33 -22.97
C ILE A 396 -13.47 -10.23 -23.84
N ALA A 397 -13.90 -10.59 -25.04
CA ALA A 397 -14.59 -9.72 -25.99
C ALA A 397 -16.10 -10.00 -26.01
N LYS A 398 -16.89 -8.96 -26.25
CA LYS A 398 -18.37 -9.03 -26.39
C LYS A 398 -18.83 -9.27 -27.83
N ASN A 399 -18.01 -8.90 -28.80
CA ASN A 399 -18.24 -9.05 -30.23
C ASN A 399 -16.90 -9.16 -30.98
N GLU A 400 -16.96 -9.52 -32.26
CA GLU A 400 -15.77 -9.71 -33.12
C GLU A 400 -14.94 -8.44 -33.28
N ASN A 401 -15.57 -7.29 -33.48
CA ASN A 401 -14.84 -6.00 -33.59
C ASN A 401 -14.06 -5.71 -32.32
N GLN A 402 -14.64 -5.95 -31.14
CA GLN A 402 -13.95 -5.79 -29.87
C GLN A 402 -12.82 -6.82 -29.72
N GLN A 403 -12.98 -8.06 -30.22
CA GLN A 403 -11.93 -9.07 -30.22
C GLN A 403 -10.69 -8.56 -30.98
N GLU A 404 -10.89 -8.01 -32.17
CA GLU A 404 -9.81 -7.45 -32.98
C GLU A 404 -9.17 -6.21 -32.33
N GLN A 405 -9.98 -5.31 -31.77
CA GLN A 405 -9.48 -4.13 -31.05
C GLN A 405 -8.62 -4.53 -29.83
N ILE A 406 -9.10 -5.48 -29.01
CA ILE A 406 -8.34 -5.97 -27.86
C ILE A 406 -7.05 -6.64 -28.32
N PHE A 407 -7.13 -7.47 -29.37
CA PHE A 407 -5.96 -8.18 -29.89
C PHE A 407 -4.88 -7.19 -30.35
N ASN A 408 -5.25 -6.20 -31.17
CA ASN A 408 -4.31 -5.24 -31.72
C ASN A 408 -3.77 -4.26 -30.66
N ASN A 409 -4.64 -3.75 -29.77
CA ASN A 409 -4.25 -2.70 -28.83
C ASN A 409 -3.55 -3.24 -27.56
N TYR A 410 -3.87 -4.46 -27.12
CA TYR A 410 -3.33 -5.00 -25.86
C TYR A 410 -2.42 -6.19 -26.06
N VAL A 411 -2.85 -7.21 -26.83
CA VAL A 411 -2.04 -8.41 -27.02
C VAL A 411 -0.79 -8.05 -27.82
N MET A 412 -0.97 -7.37 -28.96
CA MET A 412 0.10 -6.91 -29.86
C MET A 412 0.62 -5.51 -29.52
N GLY A 413 -0.06 -4.81 -28.58
CA GLY A 413 0.26 -3.44 -28.23
C GLY A 413 1.56 -3.30 -27.43
N GLU A 414 2.29 -2.22 -27.69
CA GLU A 414 3.46 -1.82 -26.90
C GLU A 414 3.01 -1.01 -25.68
N THR A 415 3.77 -1.15 -24.57
CA THR A 415 3.54 -0.37 -23.35
C THR A 415 3.76 1.12 -23.61
N GLU A 416 3.04 1.95 -22.88
CA GLU A 416 3.19 3.40 -22.92
C GLU A 416 4.56 3.82 -22.35
N PRO A 417 5.11 4.97 -22.79
CA PRO A 417 6.24 5.58 -22.12
C PRO A 417 5.83 6.09 -20.73
N ILE A 418 6.77 6.09 -19.81
CA ILE A 418 6.58 6.65 -18.47
C ILE A 418 7.05 8.11 -18.44
N PHE A 419 6.31 8.94 -17.68
CA PHE A 419 6.62 10.36 -17.52
C PHE A 419 6.71 10.71 -16.04
N SER A 420 7.60 11.63 -15.71
CA SER A 420 7.66 12.23 -14.38
C SER A 420 6.33 12.89 -14.00
N LYS A 421 5.98 12.81 -12.74
CA LYS A 421 4.83 13.49 -12.13
C LYS A 421 5.27 14.57 -11.12
N LEU A 422 6.56 14.83 -11.02
CA LEU A 422 7.11 15.82 -10.10
C LEU A 422 6.70 17.26 -10.47
N GLY A 423 6.42 17.56 -11.73
CA GLY A 423 6.02 18.89 -12.20
C GLY A 423 4.67 19.39 -11.67
N SER A 424 3.90 18.58 -10.93
CA SER A 424 2.68 19.09 -10.29
C SER A 424 3.03 20.06 -9.15
N GLN A 425 2.26 21.15 -9.01
CA GLN A 425 2.50 22.16 -7.96
C GLN A 425 2.45 21.55 -6.54
N ALA A 426 1.60 20.56 -6.31
CA ALA A 426 1.54 19.83 -5.04
C ALA A 426 2.85 19.09 -4.74
N ALA A 427 3.40 18.35 -5.71
CA ALA A 427 4.65 17.63 -5.54
C ALA A 427 5.84 18.60 -5.40
N LEU A 428 5.92 19.62 -6.25
CA LEU A 428 7.02 20.60 -6.19
C LEU A 428 7.09 21.32 -4.85
N ARG A 429 5.97 21.90 -4.36
CA ARG A 429 5.97 22.60 -3.07
C ARG A 429 6.34 21.71 -1.89
N MET A 430 5.89 20.43 -1.92
CA MET A 430 6.19 19.46 -0.88
C MET A 430 7.67 19.07 -0.87
N HIS A 431 8.24 18.76 -2.03
CA HIS A 431 9.62 18.31 -2.13
C HIS A 431 10.65 19.43 -2.08
N LEU A 432 10.35 20.63 -2.60
CA LEU A 432 11.19 21.80 -2.42
C LEU A 432 11.26 22.24 -0.96
N LEU A 433 10.09 22.28 -0.27
CA LEU A 433 10.08 22.53 1.17
C LEU A 433 10.92 21.50 1.92
N SER A 434 10.82 20.23 1.55
CA SER A 434 11.60 19.15 2.15
C SER A 434 13.10 19.35 1.95
N ALA A 435 13.53 19.70 0.75
CA ALA A 435 14.93 19.94 0.43
C ALA A 435 15.51 21.15 1.21
N ILE A 436 14.73 22.24 1.35
CA ILE A 436 15.13 23.42 2.12
C ILE A 436 15.11 23.11 3.64
N ALA A 437 14.07 22.46 4.14
CA ALA A 437 13.94 22.14 5.57
C ALA A 437 14.98 21.13 6.07
N SER A 438 15.44 20.25 5.17
CA SER A 438 16.53 19.32 5.47
C SER A 438 17.93 19.93 5.27
N ASP A 439 18.06 21.25 4.97
CA ASP A 439 19.30 21.94 4.62
C ASP A 439 20.07 21.23 3.49
N PHE A 440 19.35 20.52 2.62
CA PHE A 440 19.94 19.89 1.45
C PHE A 440 20.22 20.94 0.36
N VAL A 441 19.34 21.94 0.25
CA VAL A 441 19.51 23.14 -0.55
C VAL A 441 19.24 24.37 0.32
N ASP A 442 20.05 25.41 0.17
CA ASP A 442 19.99 26.66 0.94
C ASP A 442 19.95 27.92 0.07
N ASN A 443 19.96 27.75 -1.26
CA ASN A 443 19.95 28.85 -2.21
C ASN A 443 19.27 28.48 -3.52
N VAL A 444 19.00 29.48 -4.35
CA VAL A 444 18.30 29.32 -5.64
C VAL A 444 19.07 28.40 -6.58
N ASP A 445 20.39 28.56 -6.70
CA ASP A 445 21.21 27.71 -7.58
C ASP A 445 21.21 26.25 -7.13
N GLY A 446 21.19 26.02 -5.82
CA GLY A 446 21.04 24.67 -5.23
C GLY A 446 19.71 24.02 -5.58
N ILE A 447 18.59 24.79 -5.58
CA ILE A 447 17.29 24.30 -6.02
C ILE A 447 17.32 23.87 -7.48
N TYR A 448 17.83 24.72 -8.37
CA TYR A 448 17.93 24.37 -9.78
C TYR A 448 18.83 23.14 -10.00
N SER A 449 19.99 23.09 -9.33
CA SER A 449 20.89 21.92 -9.41
C SER A 449 20.22 20.65 -8.90
N PHE A 450 19.42 20.74 -7.85
CA PHE A 450 18.65 19.60 -7.34
C PHE A 450 17.60 19.13 -8.35
N ILE A 451 16.79 20.04 -8.89
CA ILE A 451 15.76 19.72 -9.88
C ILE A 451 16.42 19.20 -11.18
N ASP A 452 17.52 19.77 -11.63
CA ASP A 452 18.27 19.29 -12.82
C ASP A 452 18.74 17.83 -12.67
N SER A 453 18.89 17.33 -11.45
CA SER A 453 19.21 15.93 -11.17
C SER A 453 18.02 14.98 -11.28
N THR A 454 16.79 15.48 -11.45
CA THR A 454 15.53 14.72 -11.52
C THR A 454 15.22 14.20 -12.93
N PHE A 455 14.33 13.22 -13.02
CA PHE A 455 13.79 12.74 -14.30
C PHE A 455 12.85 13.78 -14.94
N TYR A 456 12.19 14.58 -14.10
CA TYR A 456 11.37 15.70 -14.54
C TYR A 456 12.17 16.68 -15.40
N ALA A 457 13.30 17.14 -14.93
CA ALA A 457 14.16 18.06 -15.69
C ALA A 457 14.72 17.39 -16.97
N TYR A 458 14.99 16.08 -16.94
CA TYR A 458 15.41 15.35 -18.14
C TYR A 458 14.33 15.33 -19.23
N GLN A 459 13.04 15.36 -18.86
CA GLN A 459 11.91 15.28 -19.80
C GLN A 459 11.25 16.64 -20.13
N ALA A 460 11.37 17.64 -19.24
CA ALA A 460 10.67 18.92 -19.35
C ALA A 460 11.40 19.93 -20.23
N ASP A 461 10.64 20.90 -20.74
CA ASP A 461 11.19 22.11 -21.32
C ASP A 461 11.74 23.04 -20.24
N THR A 462 12.94 23.58 -20.43
CA THR A 462 13.65 24.43 -19.47
C THR A 462 12.85 25.67 -19.04
N LEU A 463 12.03 26.25 -19.92
CA LEU A 463 11.20 27.43 -19.58
C LEU A 463 10.04 27.04 -18.65
N ALA A 464 9.29 25.99 -19.00
CA ALA A 464 8.19 25.49 -18.16
C ALA A 464 8.67 25.05 -16.77
N LEU A 465 9.82 24.40 -16.71
CA LEU A 465 10.47 23.99 -15.46
C LEU A 465 10.72 25.18 -14.52
N LYS A 466 11.22 26.29 -15.07
CA LYS A 466 11.53 27.50 -14.29
C LYS A 466 10.26 28.12 -13.69
N ASP A 467 9.23 28.26 -14.50
CA ASP A 467 7.98 28.86 -14.06
C ASP A 467 7.32 28.04 -12.95
N ASP A 468 7.34 26.70 -13.06
CA ASP A 468 6.78 25.79 -12.06
C ASP A 468 7.54 25.88 -10.72
N ILE A 469 8.87 25.97 -10.76
CA ILE A 469 9.71 26.12 -9.56
C ILE A 469 9.46 27.48 -8.91
N ASP A 470 9.44 28.56 -9.69
CA ASP A 470 9.24 29.91 -9.17
C ASP A 470 7.85 30.06 -8.50
N LEU A 471 6.81 29.44 -9.07
CA LEU A 471 5.47 29.40 -8.46
C LEU A 471 5.48 28.64 -7.13
N ALA A 472 6.15 27.50 -7.05
CA ALA A 472 6.23 26.73 -5.82
C ALA A 472 7.02 27.47 -4.73
N ILE A 473 8.15 28.10 -5.05
CA ILE A 473 8.95 28.91 -4.13
C ILE A 473 8.13 30.11 -3.62
N LYS A 474 7.46 30.81 -4.53
CA LYS A 474 6.59 31.94 -4.19
C LYS A 474 5.50 31.53 -3.21
N PHE A 475 4.82 30.39 -3.48
CA PHE A 475 3.82 29.85 -2.55
C PHE A 475 4.40 29.60 -1.16
N LEU A 476 5.56 28.94 -1.07
CA LEU A 476 6.20 28.62 0.19
C LEU A 476 6.60 29.88 0.98
N GLN A 477 7.09 30.91 0.29
CA GLN A 477 7.48 32.19 0.90
C GLN A 477 6.26 32.97 1.38
N GLU A 478 5.26 33.20 0.52
CA GLU A 478 4.07 34.00 0.84
C GLU A 478 3.25 33.40 1.99
N ASN A 479 3.32 32.08 2.19
CA ASN A 479 2.62 31.39 3.27
C ASN A 479 3.51 31.09 4.49
N GLY A 480 4.72 31.64 4.55
CA GLY A 480 5.58 31.61 5.73
C GLY A 480 6.22 30.25 6.03
N PHE A 481 6.40 29.37 5.03
CA PHE A 481 7.14 28.12 5.19
C PHE A 481 8.65 28.32 5.06
N ILE A 482 9.06 29.29 4.26
CA ILE A 482 10.46 29.67 4.06
C ILE A 482 10.61 31.18 4.13
N ASP A 483 11.78 31.64 4.61
CA ASP A 483 12.23 32.99 4.56
C ASP A 483 13.37 33.14 3.54
N ILE A 484 13.41 34.25 2.81
CA ILE A 484 14.51 34.58 1.91
C ILE A 484 15.45 35.57 2.63
N ILE A 485 16.66 35.12 2.87
CA ILE A 485 17.74 35.93 3.44
C ILE A 485 18.65 36.41 2.30
N ASN A 486 19.00 37.66 2.23
CA ASN A 486 20.01 38.21 1.29
C ASN A 486 19.77 37.87 -0.20
N LYS A 487 18.54 37.99 -0.70
CA LYS A 487 18.13 37.80 -2.10
C LYS A 487 18.32 36.40 -2.72
N ASN A 488 19.15 35.53 -2.17
CA ASN A 488 19.47 34.25 -2.78
C ASN A 488 19.54 33.08 -1.81
N GLN A 489 19.44 33.29 -0.50
CA GLN A 489 19.46 32.22 0.51
C GLN A 489 18.09 31.97 1.08
N PHE A 490 17.75 30.68 1.20
CA PHE A 490 16.52 30.21 1.83
C PHE A 490 16.79 29.70 3.25
N MET A 491 15.87 29.98 4.14
CA MET A 491 15.82 29.38 5.45
C MET A 491 14.40 28.87 5.71
N SER A 492 14.26 27.62 6.11
CA SER A 492 12.95 27.11 6.53
C SER A 492 12.56 27.68 7.89
N THR A 493 11.33 28.16 7.98
CA THR A 493 10.72 28.62 9.24
C THR A 493 10.42 27.42 10.16
N LEU A 494 10.00 27.69 11.39
CA LEU A 494 9.54 26.64 12.31
C LEU A 494 8.34 25.86 11.71
N LEU A 495 7.39 26.56 11.08
CA LEU A 495 6.26 25.96 10.36
C LEU A 495 6.76 25.07 9.22
N GLY A 496 7.68 25.57 8.38
CA GLY A 496 8.24 24.82 7.27
C GLY A 496 8.95 23.54 7.71
N LYS A 497 9.81 23.64 8.73
CA LYS A 497 10.49 22.46 9.31
C LYS A 497 9.52 21.42 9.83
N ARG A 498 8.50 21.85 10.59
CA ARG A 498 7.53 20.92 11.16
C ARG A 498 6.65 20.28 10.10
N THR A 499 6.16 21.06 9.12
CA THR A 499 5.38 20.56 7.98
C THR A 499 6.15 19.48 7.21
N SER A 500 7.43 19.76 6.89
CA SER A 500 8.28 18.78 6.21
C SER A 500 8.48 17.50 7.03
N SER A 501 8.77 17.62 8.35
CA SER A 501 8.98 16.45 9.21
C SER A 501 7.70 15.61 9.41
N LEU A 502 6.54 16.26 9.45
CA LEU A 502 5.24 15.60 9.52
C LEU A 502 4.82 14.91 8.21
N TYR A 503 5.54 15.13 7.13
CA TYR A 503 5.27 14.52 5.83
C TYR A 503 3.88 14.85 5.27
N ILE A 504 3.46 16.09 5.35
CA ILE A 504 2.18 16.58 4.83
C ILE A 504 2.38 17.67 3.78
N ASP A 505 1.38 17.85 2.91
CA ASP A 505 1.37 18.94 1.94
C ASP A 505 1.39 20.30 2.67
N PRO A 506 2.24 21.27 2.26
CA PRO A 506 2.20 22.63 2.80
C PRO A 506 0.81 23.28 2.77
N LEU A 507 -0.01 22.98 1.75
CA LEU A 507 -1.39 23.49 1.71
C LEU A 507 -2.25 22.86 2.82
N SER A 508 -2.07 21.57 3.13
CA SER A 508 -2.72 20.95 4.30
C SER A 508 -2.32 21.63 5.60
N ALA A 509 -1.03 21.89 5.78
CA ALA A 509 -0.54 22.58 6.96
C ALA A 509 -1.18 23.98 7.12
N LEU A 510 -1.35 24.70 6.01
CA LEU A 510 -2.00 26.02 6.00
C LEU A 510 -3.47 25.94 6.36
N ILE A 511 -4.21 24.99 5.80
CA ILE A 511 -5.63 24.76 6.11
C ILE A 511 -5.79 24.40 7.59
N LEU A 512 -4.99 23.46 8.09
CA LEU A 512 -5.02 23.05 9.50
C LEU A 512 -4.70 24.18 10.45
N LYS A 513 -3.66 24.99 10.15
CA LYS A 513 -3.29 26.16 10.95
C LYS A 513 -4.42 27.16 11.03
N ARG A 514 -5.03 27.54 9.89
CA ARG A 514 -6.17 28.47 9.84
C ARG A 514 -7.40 27.93 10.59
N ALA A 515 -7.67 26.63 10.45
CA ALA A 515 -8.75 25.99 11.19
C ALA A 515 -8.53 26.03 12.71
N LEU A 516 -7.30 25.80 13.17
CA LEU A 516 -6.94 25.91 14.58
C LEU A 516 -7.02 27.33 15.10
N GLU A 517 -6.60 28.33 14.33
CA GLU A 517 -6.78 29.75 14.65
C GLU A 517 -8.26 30.09 14.84
N LYS A 518 -9.12 29.69 13.88
CA LYS A 518 -10.57 29.92 13.95
C LYS A 518 -11.22 29.17 15.12
N SER A 519 -10.71 28.00 15.52
CA SER A 519 -11.22 27.23 16.66
C SER A 519 -11.10 27.93 18.01
N CYS A 520 -10.26 28.98 18.10
CA CYS A 520 -10.16 29.82 19.30
C CYS A 520 -11.35 30.80 19.43
N ASP A 521 -11.98 31.15 18.31
CA ASP A 521 -13.02 32.19 18.25
C ASP A 521 -14.45 31.61 18.30
N ILE A 522 -14.62 30.32 17.95
CA ILE A 522 -15.92 29.68 17.89
C ILE A 522 -15.95 28.38 18.72
N LYS A 523 -17.13 28.02 19.22
CA LYS A 523 -17.29 26.71 19.87
C LYS A 523 -17.08 25.59 18.85
N THR A 524 -16.04 24.82 19.06
CA THR A 524 -15.63 23.76 18.13
C THR A 524 -16.21 22.42 18.53
N SER A 525 -16.84 21.72 17.59
CA SER A 525 -17.25 20.32 17.73
C SER A 525 -16.15 19.38 17.21
N GLU A 526 -16.18 18.11 17.65
CA GLU A 526 -15.28 17.08 17.10
C GLU A 526 -15.43 16.95 15.58
N LEU A 527 -16.68 17.00 15.10
CA LEU A 527 -16.97 16.94 13.67
C LEU A 527 -16.36 18.11 12.89
N SER A 528 -16.37 19.33 13.46
CA SER A 528 -15.74 20.50 12.83
C SER A 528 -14.23 20.33 12.66
N LEU A 529 -13.54 19.76 13.66
CA LEU A 529 -12.10 19.43 13.57
C LEU A 529 -11.84 18.33 12.54
N ILE A 530 -12.64 17.27 12.55
CA ILE A 530 -12.51 16.17 11.58
C ILE A 530 -12.79 16.67 10.16
N HIS A 531 -13.80 17.55 9.98
CA HIS A 531 -14.10 18.15 8.69
C HIS A 531 -12.93 18.97 8.16
N ALA A 532 -12.35 19.84 9.00
CA ALA A 532 -11.18 20.63 8.61
C ALA A 532 -9.98 19.75 8.18
N VAL A 533 -9.79 18.61 8.85
CA VAL A 533 -8.79 17.60 8.45
C VAL A 533 -9.17 16.98 7.10
N CYS A 534 -10.43 16.61 6.90
CA CYS A 534 -10.89 16.01 5.64
C CYS A 534 -10.83 16.99 4.46
N SER A 535 -10.88 18.31 4.72
CA SER A 535 -10.76 19.36 3.68
C SER A 535 -9.32 19.61 3.22
N THR A 536 -8.36 18.83 3.71
CA THR A 536 -6.96 18.93 3.25
C THR A 536 -6.72 18.09 2.00
N PRO A 537 -5.80 18.49 1.09
CA PRO A 537 -5.47 17.72 -0.09
C PRO A 537 -4.83 16.34 0.20
N ASP A 538 -4.34 16.11 1.41
CA ASP A 538 -3.80 14.81 1.83
C ASP A 538 -4.92 13.76 2.06
N VAL A 539 -6.17 14.18 2.26
CA VAL A 539 -7.31 13.26 2.41
C VAL A 539 -8.03 13.09 1.09
N ARG A 540 -8.15 11.84 0.65
CA ARG A 540 -8.99 11.50 -0.50
C ARG A 540 -10.44 11.35 -0.03
N SER A 541 -11.24 12.38 -0.23
CA SER A 541 -12.63 12.42 0.20
C SER A 541 -13.55 11.49 -0.58
N LEU A 542 -14.65 11.06 0.04
CA LEU A 542 -15.64 10.17 -0.54
C LEU A 542 -16.53 10.93 -1.51
N TYR A 543 -16.72 10.40 -2.72
CA TYR A 543 -17.64 10.99 -3.70
C TYR A 543 -19.06 11.06 -3.22
N LEU A 544 -19.74 12.15 -3.58
CA LEU A 544 -21.19 12.30 -3.39
C LEU A 544 -21.93 11.44 -4.41
N ARG A 545 -22.92 10.71 -3.94
CA ARG A 545 -23.86 9.96 -4.75
C ARG A 545 -25.21 10.69 -4.74
N ARG A 546 -26.05 10.47 -5.73
CA ARG A 546 -27.41 11.02 -5.76
C ARG A 546 -28.25 10.71 -4.51
N ALA A 547 -27.94 9.64 -3.80
CA ALA A 547 -28.61 9.22 -2.58
C ALA A 547 -28.08 9.92 -1.31
N ASP A 548 -27.02 10.69 -1.38
CA ASP A 548 -26.35 11.29 -0.22
C ASP A 548 -26.89 12.71 0.10
N THR A 549 -28.20 12.97 -0.16
CA THR A 549 -28.86 14.26 0.10
C THR A 549 -28.79 14.69 1.56
N TRP A 550 -28.68 13.73 2.48
CA TRP A 550 -28.51 13.98 3.91
C TRP A 550 -27.25 14.79 4.26
N VAL A 551 -26.24 14.82 3.37
CA VAL A 551 -25.00 15.57 3.61
C VAL A 551 -25.26 17.07 3.52
N GLU A 552 -26.07 17.49 2.56
CA GLU A 552 -26.50 18.88 2.40
C GLU A 552 -27.31 19.36 3.59
N GLU A 553 -28.30 18.55 4.01
CA GLU A 553 -29.10 18.82 5.21
C GLU A 553 -28.23 18.96 6.47
N LYS A 554 -27.18 18.13 6.58
CA LYS A 554 -26.22 18.18 7.69
C LYS A 554 -25.34 19.43 7.60
N ALA A 555 -24.92 19.85 6.41
CA ALA A 555 -24.16 21.08 6.22
C ALA A 555 -24.97 22.31 6.65
N ASP A 556 -26.25 22.37 6.31
CA ASP A 556 -27.15 23.44 6.72
C ASP A 556 -27.36 23.50 8.24
N GLN A 557 -27.50 22.34 8.90
CA GLN A 557 -27.65 22.24 10.36
C GLN A 557 -26.40 22.73 11.12
N LEU A 558 -25.23 22.53 10.55
CA LEU A 558 -23.92 22.88 11.15
C LEU A 558 -23.41 24.25 10.67
N ASN A 559 -24.23 25.00 9.96
CA ASN A 559 -23.84 26.31 9.44
C ASN A 559 -23.35 27.23 10.58
N GLY A 560 -22.14 27.76 10.45
CA GLY A 560 -21.48 28.57 11.49
C GLY A 560 -20.56 27.78 12.44
N GLU A 561 -20.56 26.44 12.41
CA GLU A 561 -19.65 25.63 13.22
C GLU A 561 -18.40 25.15 12.44
N PHE A 562 -18.39 25.33 11.12
CA PHE A 562 -17.25 24.88 10.29
C PHE A 562 -16.03 25.76 10.49
N LEU A 563 -14.87 25.10 10.61
CA LEU A 563 -13.57 25.74 10.71
C LEU A 563 -13.01 26.14 9.33
N VAL A 564 -13.49 25.52 8.26
CA VAL A 564 -13.22 25.89 6.87
C VAL A 564 -14.39 26.72 6.35
N GLU A 565 -14.12 27.70 5.49
CA GLU A 565 -15.18 28.49 4.86
C GLU A 565 -16.07 27.62 3.97
N MET A 566 -17.38 27.77 4.12
CA MET A 566 -18.33 27.11 3.25
C MET A 566 -18.39 27.84 1.90
N PRO A 567 -18.10 27.16 0.79
CA PRO A 567 -18.18 27.79 -0.53
C PRO A 567 -19.61 28.15 -0.93
N VAL A 568 -19.73 28.95 -1.99
CA VAL A 568 -21.04 29.33 -2.54
C VAL A 568 -21.77 28.09 -3.06
N MET A 569 -23.04 27.92 -2.66
CA MET A 569 -23.89 26.83 -3.16
C MET A 569 -23.87 26.78 -4.70
N ALA A 570 -23.88 25.59 -5.26
CA ALA A 570 -23.79 25.30 -6.69
C ALA A 570 -22.44 25.60 -7.34
N SER A 571 -21.37 25.89 -6.58
CA SER A 571 -19.99 25.87 -7.08
C SER A 571 -19.39 24.46 -7.03
N GLU A 572 -18.34 24.23 -7.81
CA GLU A 572 -17.61 22.96 -7.75
C GLU A 572 -16.94 22.75 -6.38
N GLU A 573 -16.47 23.83 -5.79
CA GLU A 573 -15.88 23.83 -4.43
C GLU A 573 -16.90 23.42 -3.35
N TYR A 574 -18.19 23.72 -3.56
CA TYR A 574 -19.24 23.29 -2.64
C TYR A 574 -19.45 21.76 -2.69
N GLU A 575 -19.37 21.16 -3.87
CA GLU A 575 -19.42 19.69 -3.99
C GLU A 575 -18.24 19.02 -3.28
N TRP A 576 -17.05 19.60 -3.37
CA TRP A 576 -15.87 19.13 -2.63
C TRP A 576 -16.07 19.29 -1.12
N PHE A 577 -16.55 20.42 -0.67
CA PHE A 577 -16.88 20.66 0.75
C PHE A 577 -17.86 19.62 1.30
N LEU A 578 -18.90 19.28 0.55
CA LEU A 578 -19.85 18.23 0.93
C LEU A 578 -19.22 16.83 0.93
N SER A 579 -18.32 16.56 0.00
CA SER A 579 -17.55 15.30 -0.05
C SER A 579 -16.66 15.14 1.20
N ASP A 580 -16.04 16.23 1.63
CA ASP A 580 -15.26 16.30 2.86
C ASP A 580 -16.13 16.08 4.10
N LEU A 581 -17.31 16.72 4.15
CA LEU A 581 -18.28 16.53 5.23
C LEU A 581 -18.81 15.09 5.29
N LYS A 582 -19.06 14.49 4.14
CA LYS A 582 -19.42 13.07 4.08
C LYS A 582 -18.32 12.18 4.66
N THR A 583 -17.07 12.47 4.32
CA THR A 583 -15.91 11.72 4.83
C THR A 583 -15.71 11.94 6.33
N ALA A 584 -15.86 13.16 6.80
CA ALA A 584 -15.85 13.50 8.23
C ALA A 584 -16.98 12.78 9.01
N SER A 585 -18.16 12.71 8.41
CA SER A 585 -19.30 11.99 9.02
C SER A 585 -19.07 10.47 9.12
N LEU A 586 -18.28 9.88 8.21
CA LEU A 586 -17.86 8.48 8.35
C LEU A 586 -16.99 8.30 9.61
N ILE A 587 -16.06 9.21 9.86
CA ILE A 587 -15.21 9.16 11.05
C ILE A 587 -16.02 9.44 12.33
N GLU A 588 -17.01 10.32 12.28
CA GLU A 588 -17.93 10.54 13.39
C GLU A 588 -18.71 9.26 13.73
N ASP A 589 -19.31 8.60 12.74
CA ASP A 589 -19.97 7.30 12.92
C ASP A 589 -19.00 6.23 13.48
N TRP A 590 -17.73 6.26 13.05
CA TRP A 590 -16.69 5.36 13.53
C TRP A 590 -16.37 5.55 15.01
N ILE A 591 -16.17 6.79 15.46
CA ILE A 591 -15.89 7.10 16.88
C ILE A 591 -17.13 6.98 17.77
N ASP A 592 -18.33 7.02 17.19
CA ASP A 592 -19.61 6.78 17.87
C ASP A 592 -19.97 5.30 17.96
N GLU A 593 -19.04 4.42 17.55
CA GLU A 593 -19.17 2.96 17.64
C GLU A 593 -20.27 2.37 16.76
N ILE A 594 -20.67 3.07 15.68
CA ILE A 594 -21.59 2.49 14.71
C ILE A 594 -20.94 1.21 14.15
N HIS A 595 -21.73 0.14 14.09
CA HIS A 595 -21.26 -1.15 13.58
C HIS A 595 -20.68 -1.00 12.17
N GLU A 596 -19.59 -1.70 11.89
CA GLU A 596 -18.84 -1.55 10.62
C GLU A 596 -19.72 -1.80 9.39
N ASP A 597 -20.64 -2.79 9.43
CA ASP A 597 -21.61 -3.00 8.35
C ASP A 597 -22.54 -1.80 8.12
N GLY A 598 -22.90 -1.06 9.17
CA GLY A 598 -23.68 0.17 9.07
C GLY A 598 -22.92 1.24 8.29
N ILE A 599 -21.64 1.44 8.64
CA ILE A 599 -20.75 2.38 7.95
C ILE A 599 -20.53 1.94 6.49
N VAL A 600 -20.21 0.67 6.26
CA VAL A 600 -20.01 0.09 4.92
C VAL A 600 -21.24 0.36 4.02
N ASN A 601 -22.45 0.15 4.53
CA ASN A 601 -23.67 0.33 3.76
C ASN A 601 -24.02 1.82 3.54
N LYS A 602 -23.92 2.64 4.59
CA LYS A 602 -24.24 4.08 4.53
C LYS A 602 -23.33 4.81 3.54
N TYR A 603 -22.03 4.59 3.63
CA TYR A 603 -21.04 5.30 2.84
C TYR A 603 -20.64 4.57 1.54
N ASN A 604 -21.07 3.32 1.34
CA ASN A 604 -20.71 2.46 0.21
C ASN A 604 -19.19 2.25 0.07
N VAL A 605 -18.55 1.96 1.17
CA VAL A 605 -17.11 1.69 1.28
C VAL A 605 -16.86 0.25 1.71
N GLY A 606 -15.62 -0.22 1.62
CA GLY A 606 -15.21 -1.48 2.23
C GLY A 606 -14.54 -1.28 3.58
N PRO A 607 -14.41 -2.33 4.41
CA PRO A 607 -13.70 -2.25 5.69
C PRO A 607 -12.27 -1.72 5.57
N GLY A 608 -11.55 -2.10 4.51
CA GLY A 608 -10.20 -1.58 4.25
C GLY A 608 -10.16 -0.09 3.93
N ASP A 609 -11.24 0.48 3.36
CA ASP A 609 -11.32 1.91 3.10
C ASP A 609 -11.52 2.69 4.39
N ILE A 610 -12.38 2.16 5.29
CA ILE A 610 -12.59 2.76 6.61
C ILE A 610 -11.24 2.89 7.32
N HIS A 611 -10.46 1.81 7.39
CA HIS A 611 -9.15 1.84 8.02
C HIS A 611 -8.16 2.79 7.34
N ASN A 612 -8.15 2.87 6.01
CA ASN A 612 -7.29 3.81 5.29
C ASN A 612 -7.65 5.27 5.60
N ILE A 613 -8.96 5.59 5.65
CA ILE A 613 -9.43 6.94 5.99
C ILE A 613 -9.11 7.25 7.47
N VAL A 614 -9.33 6.29 8.37
CA VAL A 614 -8.99 6.41 9.79
C VAL A 614 -7.50 6.67 9.98
N ASP A 615 -6.62 5.93 9.30
CA ASP A 615 -5.17 6.11 9.39
C ASP A 615 -4.76 7.50 8.89
N MET A 616 -5.33 7.97 7.78
CA MET A 616 -5.03 9.29 7.22
C MET A 616 -5.52 10.43 8.10
N VAL A 617 -6.78 10.36 8.55
CA VAL A 617 -7.36 11.37 9.45
C VAL A 617 -6.60 11.40 10.77
N ASN A 618 -6.22 10.24 11.32
CA ASN A 618 -5.43 10.16 12.55
C ASN A 618 -4.06 10.82 12.40
N TRP A 619 -3.41 10.63 11.24
CA TRP A 619 -2.14 11.28 10.91
C TRP A 619 -2.25 12.81 10.87
N LEU A 620 -3.28 13.34 10.22
CA LEU A 620 -3.50 14.79 10.12
C LEU A 620 -3.99 15.42 11.43
N LEU A 621 -4.75 14.69 12.25
CA LEU A 621 -5.05 15.11 13.62
C LEU A 621 -3.78 15.18 14.47
N HIS A 622 -2.84 14.22 14.29
CA HIS A 622 -1.52 14.31 14.92
C HIS A 622 -0.79 15.57 14.47
N ALA A 623 -0.79 15.88 13.17
CA ALA A 623 -0.20 17.12 12.64
C ALA A 623 -0.87 18.38 13.22
N SER A 624 -2.21 18.38 13.30
CA SER A 624 -2.99 19.46 13.94
C SER A 624 -2.58 19.67 15.40
N ARG A 625 -2.41 18.57 16.17
CA ARG A 625 -1.96 18.66 17.57
C ARG A 625 -0.55 19.24 17.67
N GLU A 626 0.34 18.88 16.78
CA GLU A 626 1.71 19.42 16.77
C GLU A 626 1.71 20.92 16.44
N PHE A 627 0.86 21.37 15.50
CA PHE A 627 0.68 22.80 15.25
C PHE A 627 0.03 23.51 16.45
N ALA A 628 -0.99 22.90 17.08
CA ALA A 628 -1.60 23.46 18.28
C ALA A 628 -0.57 23.66 19.42
N ARG A 629 0.34 22.71 19.61
CA ARG A 629 1.45 22.84 20.56
C ARG A 629 2.43 23.95 20.17
N MET A 630 2.78 24.04 18.88
CA MET A 630 3.75 25.00 18.37
C MET A 630 3.26 26.45 18.53
N TYR A 631 1.95 26.67 18.35
CA TYR A 631 1.32 27.99 18.47
C TYR A 631 0.63 28.23 19.82
N ASN A 632 0.72 27.28 20.76
CA ASN A 632 0.12 27.34 22.10
C ASN A 632 -1.41 27.53 22.08
N PHE A 633 -2.11 26.81 21.20
CA PHE A 633 -3.58 26.79 21.19
C PHE A 633 -4.13 25.86 22.28
N ASP A 634 -5.26 26.21 22.88
CA ASP A 634 -5.86 25.48 24.01
C ASP A 634 -6.42 24.10 23.66
N CYS A 635 -6.66 23.81 22.38
CA CYS A 635 -7.27 22.57 21.88
C CYS A 635 -6.35 21.32 21.90
N VAL A 636 -5.12 21.42 22.42
CA VAL A 636 -4.16 20.28 22.46
C VAL A 636 -4.73 19.05 23.18
N SER A 637 -5.46 19.26 24.28
CA SER A 637 -6.08 18.16 25.05
C SER A 637 -7.16 17.46 24.25
N ASP A 638 -8.03 18.24 23.61
CA ASP A 638 -9.16 17.74 22.82
C ASP A 638 -8.69 16.97 21.59
N LEU A 639 -7.64 17.50 20.89
CA LEU A 639 -6.99 16.82 19.79
C LEU A 639 -6.33 15.51 20.23
N THR A 640 -5.71 15.47 21.42
CA THR A 640 -5.07 14.24 21.93
C THR A 640 -6.12 13.16 22.22
N GLU A 641 -7.25 13.54 22.77
CA GLU A 641 -8.37 12.63 23.01
C GLU A 641 -9.00 12.15 21.70
N LEU A 642 -9.23 13.08 20.76
CA LEU A 642 -9.83 12.76 19.46
C LEU A 642 -8.94 11.80 18.65
N ILE A 643 -7.62 11.99 18.65
CA ILE A 643 -6.64 11.07 18.04
C ILE A 643 -6.86 9.64 18.55
N LEU A 644 -6.95 9.44 19.86
CA LEU A 644 -7.17 8.12 20.44
C LEU A 644 -8.55 7.54 20.06
N ARG A 645 -9.58 8.37 20.07
CA ARG A 645 -10.93 7.95 19.68
C ARG A 645 -10.98 7.52 18.22
N VAL A 646 -10.37 8.27 17.33
CA VAL A 646 -10.26 7.92 15.89
C VAL A 646 -9.45 6.65 15.71
N GLN A 647 -8.31 6.52 16.37
CA GLN A 647 -7.45 5.33 16.30
C GLN A 647 -8.19 4.05 16.69
N TYR A 648 -8.96 4.08 17.75
CA TYR A 648 -9.65 2.90 18.28
C TYR A 648 -11.11 2.75 17.82
N GLY A 649 -11.70 3.79 17.24
CA GLY A 649 -13.10 3.82 16.82
C GLY A 649 -14.05 3.69 18.00
N CYS A 650 -13.87 4.48 19.06
CA CYS A 650 -14.66 4.34 20.28
C CYS A 650 -14.94 5.67 20.96
N LYS A 651 -15.94 5.65 21.83
CA LYS A 651 -16.28 6.77 22.70
C LYS A 651 -15.27 6.95 23.81
N LYS A 652 -15.20 8.16 24.38
CA LYS A 652 -14.25 8.58 25.42
C LYS A 652 -14.18 7.63 26.62
N GLU A 653 -15.31 7.13 27.06
CA GLU A 653 -15.38 6.25 28.23
C GLU A 653 -14.63 4.90 28.06
N LEU A 654 -14.35 4.48 26.81
CA LEU A 654 -13.64 3.23 26.54
C LEU A 654 -12.11 3.37 26.42
N LEU A 655 -11.59 4.60 26.40
CA LEU A 655 -10.16 4.85 26.14
C LEU A 655 -9.22 4.10 27.11
N ASN A 656 -9.62 4.01 28.38
CA ASN A 656 -8.85 3.24 29.36
C ASN A 656 -8.78 1.74 29.03
N LEU A 657 -9.86 1.16 28.51
CA LEU A 657 -9.95 -0.27 28.23
C LEU A 657 -9.27 -0.63 26.89
N VAL A 658 -9.42 0.19 25.87
CA VAL A 658 -8.81 -0.06 24.54
C VAL A 658 -7.28 0.12 24.55
N SER A 659 -6.72 0.74 25.58
CA SER A 659 -5.26 0.81 25.79
C SER A 659 -4.62 -0.57 26.04
N LEU A 660 -5.41 -1.57 26.46
CA LEU A 660 -4.97 -2.93 26.67
C LEU A 660 -4.77 -3.66 25.34
N LYS A 661 -3.61 -4.23 25.13
CA LYS A 661 -3.27 -4.97 23.92
C LYS A 661 -4.22 -6.14 23.67
N GLY A 662 -4.84 -6.14 22.49
CA GLY A 662 -5.82 -7.15 22.10
C GLY A 662 -7.27 -6.82 22.49
N ILE A 663 -7.51 -5.64 23.07
CA ILE A 663 -8.85 -5.14 23.40
C ILE A 663 -9.20 -4.02 22.40
N GLY A 664 -9.93 -4.38 21.36
CA GLY A 664 -10.54 -3.41 20.44
C GLY A 664 -11.89 -2.89 20.96
N ARG A 665 -12.52 -1.96 20.23
CA ARG A 665 -13.77 -1.27 20.61
C ARG A 665 -14.89 -2.21 21.09
N ILE A 666 -15.10 -3.35 20.42
CA ILE A 666 -16.16 -4.29 20.79
C ILE A 666 -15.91 -4.97 22.13
N ARG A 667 -14.68 -5.44 22.35
CA ARG A 667 -14.33 -6.07 23.62
C ARG A 667 -14.34 -5.05 24.75
N ALA A 668 -13.87 -3.84 24.49
CA ALA A 668 -13.94 -2.74 25.45
C ALA A 668 -15.39 -2.40 25.80
N ARG A 669 -16.29 -2.32 24.81
CA ARG A 669 -17.71 -2.06 25.04
C ARG A 669 -18.37 -3.21 25.82
N ALA A 670 -18.03 -4.46 25.54
CA ALA A 670 -18.52 -5.62 26.28
C ALA A 670 -18.06 -5.62 27.73
N LEU A 671 -16.79 -5.30 28.00
CA LEU A 671 -16.25 -5.12 29.36
C LEU A 671 -16.96 -3.99 30.09
N TYR A 672 -17.09 -2.83 29.46
CA TYR A 672 -17.74 -1.66 30.04
C TYR A 672 -19.21 -1.95 30.39
N ALA A 673 -19.96 -2.57 29.49
CA ALA A 673 -21.35 -2.99 29.71
C ALA A 673 -21.48 -4.05 30.83
N SER A 674 -20.43 -4.86 31.06
CA SER A 674 -20.37 -5.83 32.15
C SER A 674 -19.91 -5.23 33.49
N GLY A 675 -19.76 -3.89 33.55
CA GLY A 675 -19.43 -3.13 34.76
C GLY A 675 -17.93 -2.88 34.97
N PHE A 676 -17.05 -3.32 34.06
CA PHE A 676 -15.61 -3.05 34.11
C PHE A 676 -15.30 -1.77 33.35
N LYS A 677 -15.31 -0.63 34.04
CA LYS A 677 -15.13 0.69 33.43
C LYS A 677 -13.68 1.14 33.36
N THR A 678 -12.85 0.62 34.24
CA THR A 678 -11.43 0.99 34.38
C THR A 678 -10.52 -0.24 34.44
N ILE A 679 -9.24 -0.04 34.19
CA ILE A 679 -8.21 -1.07 34.40
C ILE A 679 -8.19 -1.55 35.86
N GLY A 680 -8.44 -0.64 36.82
CA GLY A 680 -8.55 -0.96 38.23
C GLY A 680 -9.70 -1.92 38.58
N ASP A 681 -10.82 -1.86 37.85
CA ASP A 681 -11.92 -2.79 38.01
C ASP A 681 -11.53 -4.21 37.57
N LEU A 682 -10.76 -4.33 36.49
CA LEU A 682 -10.26 -5.60 35.98
C LEU A 682 -9.22 -6.24 36.91
N HIS A 683 -8.47 -5.43 37.68
CA HIS A 683 -7.53 -5.94 38.67
C HIS A 683 -8.23 -6.57 39.89
N LYS A 684 -9.37 -6.01 40.32
CA LYS A 684 -10.08 -6.40 41.52
C LYS A 684 -10.88 -7.71 41.40
N VAL A 685 -11.08 -8.24 40.21
CA VAL A 685 -11.96 -9.40 39.97
C VAL A 685 -11.16 -10.63 39.53
N PRO A 686 -11.62 -11.85 39.86
CA PRO A 686 -10.97 -13.06 39.38
C PRO A 686 -11.07 -13.22 37.88
N LEU A 687 -10.11 -13.91 37.28
CA LEU A 687 -10.00 -14.16 35.84
C LEU A 687 -11.31 -14.70 35.23
N LYS A 688 -12.04 -15.55 35.97
CA LYS A 688 -13.31 -16.14 35.53
C LYS A 688 -14.33 -15.07 35.12
N ARG A 689 -14.51 -14.04 35.95
CA ARG A 689 -15.51 -12.96 35.70
C ARG A 689 -15.16 -12.16 34.43
N ILE A 690 -13.89 -12.02 34.13
CA ILE A 690 -13.43 -11.37 32.88
C ILE A 690 -13.64 -12.32 31.68
N ALA A 691 -13.35 -13.61 31.88
CA ALA A 691 -13.50 -14.62 30.82
C ALA A 691 -14.95 -14.90 30.44
N ASP A 692 -15.90 -14.70 31.35
CA ASP A 692 -17.33 -14.89 31.13
C ASP A 692 -17.95 -13.72 30.33
N VAL A 693 -17.24 -12.60 30.17
CA VAL A 693 -17.71 -11.49 29.31
C VAL A 693 -17.75 -11.95 27.86
N LYS A 694 -18.87 -11.65 27.19
CA LYS A 694 -19.05 -11.97 25.76
C LYS A 694 -17.86 -11.47 24.95
N THR A 695 -17.29 -12.31 24.09
CA THR A 695 -16.14 -12.03 23.21
C THR A 695 -14.74 -12.06 23.86
N ILE A 696 -14.62 -12.21 25.18
CA ILE A 696 -13.32 -12.21 25.88
C ILE A 696 -12.72 -13.61 25.93
N GLY A 697 -13.37 -14.54 26.61
CA GLY A 697 -12.82 -15.90 26.81
C GLY A 697 -11.52 -15.96 27.64
N ILE A 698 -11.09 -17.19 27.99
CA ILE A 698 -9.99 -17.43 28.93
C ILE A 698 -8.64 -16.87 28.43
N ALA A 699 -8.34 -17.05 27.14
CA ALA A 699 -7.03 -16.63 26.60
C ALA A 699 -6.84 -15.11 26.66
N ILE A 700 -7.89 -14.34 26.36
CA ILE A 700 -7.85 -12.89 26.41
C ILE A 700 -7.87 -12.40 27.84
N ALA A 701 -8.69 -12.99 28.72
CA ALA A 701 -8.71 -12.69 30.15
C ALA A 701 -7.34 -12.89 30.80
N ARG A 702 -6.64 -13.97 30.45
CA ARG A 702 -5.26 -14.22 30.86
C ARG A 702 -4.29 -13.14 30.37
N SER A 703 -4.43 -12.74 29.12
CA SER A 703 -3.61 -11.64 28.55
C SER A 703 -3.87 -10.32 29.27
N ILE A 704 -5.13 -10.00 29.58
CA ILE A 704 -5.50 -8.80 30.33
C ILE A 704 -4.81 -8.83 31.71
N LYS A 705 -4.96 -9.92 32.46
CA LYS A 705 -4.39 -10.06 33.81
C LYS A 705 -2.87 -9.88 33.82
N LYS A 706 -2.17 -10.45 32.83
CA LYS A 706 -0.71 -10.23 32.67
C LYS A 706 -0.37 -8.75 32.39
N GLN A 707 -1.13 -8.08 31.57
CA GLN A 707 -0.88 -6.67 31.23
C GLN A 707 -1.10 -5.71 32.40
N ILE A 708 -1.99 -6.06 33.33
CA ILE A 708 -2.27 -5.26 34.53
C ILE A 708 -1.37 -5.63 35.71
N GLY A 709 -0.36 -6.50 35.49
CA GLY A 709 0.71 -6.78 36.46
C GLY A 709 0.48 -7.97 37.39
N GLU A 710 -0.49 -8.85 37.12
CA GLU A 710 -0.65 -10.09 37.89
C GLU A 710 0.42 -11.12 37.55
N SER A 711 0.93 -11.84 38.59
CA SER A 711 1.95 -12.87 38.41
C SER A 711 1.39 -14.10 37.68
N ASP A 712 2.24 -14.84 36.97
CA ASP A 712 1.83 -16.10 36.32
C ASP A 712 1.30 -17.12 37.37
N LYS A 713 1.79 -17.08 38.59
CA LYS A 713 1.34 -17.95 39.70
C LYS A 713 -0.10 -17.63 40.13
N ASP A 714 -0.45 -16.35 40.22
CA ASP A 714 -1.81 -15.94 40.60
C ASP A 714 -2.80 -16.28 39.53
N ILE A 715 -2.41 -16.06 38.27
CA ILE A 715 -3.22 -16.40 37.08
C ILE A 715 -3.44 -17.92 36.99
N GLU A 716 -2.44 -18.76 37.29
CA GLU A 716 -2.58 -20.22 37.29
C GLU A 716 -3.45 -20.72 38.44
N ARG A 717 -3.38 -20.07 39.62
CA ARG A 717 -4.28 -20.38 40.74
C ARG A 717 -5.73 -20.08 40.36
N ASP A 718 -6.02 -18.91 39.78
CA ASP A 718 -7.36 -18.55 39.31
C ASP A 718 -7.88 -19.52 38.21
N LEU A 719 -6.99 -20.00 37.33
CA LEU A 719 -7.33 -20.99 36.29
C LEU A 719 -7.63 -22.37 36.89
N SER A 720 -6.90 -22.80 37.93
CA SER A 720 -7.14 -24.07 38.58
C SER A 720 -8.47 -24.08 39.31
N GLU A 721 -8.84 -23.01 40.02
CA GLU A 721 -10.18 -22.81 40.60
C GLU A 721 -11.29 -22.80 39.53
N PHE A 722 -11.05 -22.16 38.37
CA PHE A 722 -11.99 -22.18 37.25
C PHE A 722 -12.24 -23.59 36.70
N THR A 723 -11.18 -24.39 36.59
CA THR A 723 -11.28 -25.75 36.03
C THR A 723 -11.96 -26.72 37.01
N ARG A 724 -11.81 -26.48 38.31
CA ARG A 724 -12.47 -27.25 39.37
C ARG A 724 -13.99 -27.00 39.39
N LEU A 725 -14.40 -25.72 39.25
CA LEU A 725 -15.82 -25.31 39.24
C LEU A 725 -16.57 -25.70 37.96
N LYS A 726 -15.88 -26.10 36.88
CA LYS A 726 -16.50 -26.65 35.66
C LYS A 726 -16.69 -28.16 35.73
N LYS A 727 -16.04 -28.84 36.70
CA LYS A 727 -16.16 -30.30 36.89
C LYS A 727 -17.21 -30.64 37.96
N GLU A 728 -17.57 -29.69 38.79
CA GLU A 728 -18.74 -29.70 39.69
C GLU A 728 -19.97 -29.12 38.94
#